data_3af6894df269e1c2b0cbc118c5068ecd
#
_entry.id   3af6894df269e1c2b0cbc118c5068ecd
#
_cell.length_a   1.000
_cell.length_b   1.000
_cell.length_c   1.000
_cell.angle_alpha   90.00
_cell.angle_beta   90.00
_cell.angle_gamma   90.00
#
_symmetry.space_group_name_H-M   'P 1'
#
loop_
_entity.id
_entity.type
_entity.pdbx_description
1 polymer ?
#
loop_
_entity_poly.entity_id
_entity_poly.type
_entity_poly.pdbx_seq_one_letter_code
_entity_poly.pdbx_strand_id
1 'polypeptide(L)'
;MAVLEKIRSHSVLLVVVIGIALAGFVVGDLFTSGRTFWSKSERTALSIDDKDVSIEEYSVRLKELEDQAQAQGQQLSDEQRMQLNNQLAQEYISEYALTEVTSRVGLGVSDEELYALLVGKGVAPSPLALQFFGTTDEQQINDLIKRLSDKQIQAAPAEQRAQLLQAKSQFEQLQKQIKSQRLQQKLTTLLSRTYKINDVDRELALGKESRSIALVRTSAAMITDEAAKPSDSEVKKYYDEHQDFYKMQYPLTEVSYISLQVVPSQADYKVALDEKNKAVAELRTATASNIEEVLRGYTTSSKFFSKTFLTGAELDELGLGAEQVAFIKGSEAGAVNDPQLVSDRYDVVKLVGKKMATSGVSVRMIVLSDSVKGQADSIMAQLNSGASFAELAKKHSLDQSTAASGGLIQLPNRYGMVDSTFSESKLIQIAQGSGLNLDTLYKVPVGTVVRLGRAPISVLVRAENPQPAVESYQVAFVSIPATFSPETYNEKYAAMNRILGGGGGFEAMAKKAEKEGFSVARNIPISTQSPALGQIPSSRQVISWALNAKEGEVGQKLYTCGTDYLVIPTVVKHTPAGIAPLSAVREEIVAYLSGKKKAETLAKNLEAKHLASLDAYATELQTKVDTLVDVNYIVRGSEPATFNGVAMTTPMGKLSKPFAANNAEVMVLQPVAATPNDPAAVSAQIKQQELGLARQYSYRVFANFIQNLKIKDNRGRFY
;
A
#
# COMPACT_ATOMS: atom_id res chain seq x y z
N MET A 1 -28.56 66.81 -6.24
CA MET A 1 -28.11 66.55 -7.63
C MET A 1 -26.75 67.16 -7.99
N ALA A 2 -26.24 68.19 -7.26
CA ALA A 2 -24.95 68.83 -7.55
C ALA A 2 -23.67 67.95 -7.26
N VAL A 3 -23.75 66.90 -6.44
CA VAL A 3 -22.59 66.05 -6.13
C VAL A 3 -22.32 65.02 -7.22
N LEU A 4 -23.36 64.50 -7.86
CA LEU A 4 -23.24 63.50 -8.95
C LEU A 4 -22.70 64.13 -10.25
N GLU A 5 -22.99 65.41 -10.50
CA GLU A 5 -22.53 66.14 -11.65
C GLU A 5 -21.02 66.51 -11.55
N LYS A 6 -20.56 66.78 -10.30
CA LYS A 6 -19.16 67.04 -9.99
C LYS A 6 -18.28 65.77 -10.08
N ILE A 7 -18.86 64.58 -9.78
CA ILE A 7 -18.20 63.28 -9.93
C ILE A 7 -18.10 62.94 -11.44
N ARG A 8 -19.11 63.27 -12.25
CA ARG A 8 -19.13 62.99 -13.67
C ARG A 8 -18.16 63.89 -14.48
N SER A 9 -17.93 65.12 -14.02
CA SER A 9 -16.97 66.01 -14.64
C SER A 9 -15.50 65.67 -14.40
N HIS A 10 -15.25 64.83 -13.40
CA HIS A 10 -13.89 64.35 -13.06
C HIS A 10 -13.73 62.84 -13.25
N SER A 11 -14.63 62.18 -14.00
CA SER A 11 -14.62 60.76 -14.23
C SER A 11 -13.32 60.22 -14.82
N VAL A 12 -12.70 60.96 -15.71
CA VAL A 12 -11.39 60.61 -16.29
C VAL A 12 -10.29 60.69 -15.24
N LEU A 13 -10.31 61.70 -14.38
CA LEU A 13 -9.35 61.81 -13.27
C LEU A 13 -9.54 60.68 -12.26
N LEU A 14 -10.79 60.32 -11.97
CA LEU A 14 -11.11 59.20 -11.06
C LEU A 14 -10.63 57.85 -11.63
N VAL A 15 -10.84 57.59 -12.92
CA VAL A 15 -10.35 56.39 -13.61
C VAL A 15 -8.82 56.34 -13.62
N VAL A 16 -8.15 57.47 -13.84
CA VAL A 16 -6.68 57.56 -13.78
C VAL A 16 -6.16 57.32 -12.38
N VAL A 17 -6.78 57.89 -11.34
CA VAL A 17 -6.39 57.68 -9.94
C VAL A 17 -6.62 56.21 -9.49
N ILE A 18 -7.75 55.63 -9.89
CA ILE A 18 -8.03 54.21 -9.64
C ILE A 18 -7.05 53.32 -10.43
N GLY A 19 -6.76 53.65 -11.67
CA GLY A 19 -5.77 52.97 -12.52
C GLY A 19 -4.36 53.00 -11.91
N ILE A 20 -3.94 54.19 -11.41
CA ILE A 20 -2.64 54.36 -10.72
C ILE A 20 -2.65 53.59 -9.38
N ALA A 21 -3.75 53.61 -8.62
CA ALA A 21 -3.87 52.89 -7.37
C ALA A 21 -3.85 51.36 -7.61
N LEU A 22 -4.54 50.84 -8.63
CA LEU A 22 -4.50 49.46 -9.05
C LEU A 22 -3.11 49.05 -9.59
N ALA A 23 -2.50 49.91 -10.40
CA ALA A 23 -1.12 49.72 -10.87
C ALA A 23 -0.13 49.72 -9.69
N GLY A 24 -0.29 50.65 -8.73
CA GLY A 24 0.50 50.71 -7.50
C GLY A 24 0.28 49.52 -6.61
N PHE A 25 -0.93 49.00 -6.53
CA PHE A 25 -1.25 47.75 -5.81
C PHE A 25 -0.60 46.53 -6.49
N VAL A 26 -0.76 46.39 -7.81
CA VAL A 26 -0.14 45.29 -8.59
C VAL A 26 1.40 45.40 -8.57
N VAL A 27 1.95 46.61 -8.69
CA VAL A 27 3.40 46.84 -8.58
C VAL A 27 3.86 46.69 -7.13
N GLY A 28 3.08 47.12 -6.13
CA GLY A 28 3.33 46.93 -4.71
C GLY A 28 3.29 45.44 -4.32
N ASP A 29 2.35 44.69 -4.83
CA ASP A 29 2.28 43.24 -4.65
C ASP A 29 3.44 42.54 -5.35
N LEU A 30 3.88 42.99 -6.49
CA LEU A 30 5.11 42.55 -7.18
C LEU A 30 6.39 42.88 -6.40
N PHE A 31 6.45 43.96 -5.62
CA PHE A 31 7.62 44.35 -4.84
C PHE A 31 7.54 43.89 -3.35
N THR A 32 6.34 43.76 -2.77
CA THR A 32 6.17 43.33 -1.38
C THR A 32 6.20 41.81 -1.24
N SER A 33 5.73 41.12 -2.27
CA SER A 33 5.95 39.68 -2.39
C SER A 33 7.32 39.39 -2.98
N GLY A 34 8.42 40.02 -2.55
CA GLY A 34 9.82 39.85 -3.00
C GLY A 34 10.24 38.48 -3.54
N ARG A 35 9.33 37.78 -4.16
CA ARG A 35 9.33 36.36 -4.45
C ARG A 35 9.09 36.01 -5.90
N THR A 36 9.14 36.84 -6.88
CA THR A 36 8.45 36.28 -8.06
C THR A 36 9.09 36.32 -9.42
N PHE A 37 10.20 36.92 -9.65
CA PHE A 37 10.71 36.91 -11.04
C PHE A 37 12.09 36.29 -11.24
N TRP A 38 12.81 35.88 -10.17
CA TRP A 38 14.24 35.62 -10.31
C TRP A 38 14.71 34.23 -9.88
N SER A 39 13.87 33.33 -9.35
CA SER A 39 14.32 31.95 -9.08
C SER A 39 13.45 30.90 -9.78
N LYS A 40 14.00 30.34 -10.85
CA LYS A 40 13.47 29.16 -11.55
C LYS A 40 13.19 27.99 -10.58
N SER A 41 13.92 27.94 -9.46
CA SER A 41 13.78 26.91 -8.43
C SER A 41 12.51 27.02 -7.57
N GLU A 42 11.83 28.15 -7.56
CA GLU A 42 10.60 28.35 -6.77
C GLU A 42 9.31 27.87 -7.48
N ARG A 43 9.40 27.52 -8.76
CA ARG A 43 8.29 26.98 -9.55
C ARG A 43 8.50 25.55 -10.00
N THR A 44 9.55 24.90 -9.54
CA THR A 44 9.91 23.54 -9.93
C THR A 44 9.67 22.59 -8.76
N ALA A 45 8.79 21.61 -8.94
CA ALA A 45 8.53 20.54 -7.97
C ALA A 45 9.67 19.51 -7.98
N LEU A 46 10.09 19.09 -9.17
CA LEU A 46 11.19 18.14 -9.39
C LEU A 46 12.08 18.65 -10.52
N SER A 47 13.40 18.51 -10.35
CA SER A 47 14.38 18.66 -11.43
C SER A 47 15.15 17.35 -11.56
N ILE A 48 15.15 16.77 -12.75
CA ILE A 48 15.78 15.49 -13.05
C ILE A 48 16.78 15.72 -14.17
N ASP A 49 18.06 15.76 -13.85
CA ASP A 49 19.14 16.21 -14.73
C ASP A 49 18.82 17.60 -15.35
N ASP A 50 18.44 17.65 -16.62
CA ASP A 50 18.11 18.85 -17.39
C ASP A 50 16.60 19.11 -17.54
N LYS A 51 15.74 18.19 -17.07
CA LYS A 51 14.28 18.31 -17.14
C LYS A 51 13.71 18.83 -15.84
N ASP A 52 13.00 19.94 -15.92
CA ASP A 52 12.21 20.48 -14.80
C ASP A 52 10.74 20.10 -14.94
N VAL A 53 10.11 19.68 -13.83
CA VAL A 53 8.68 19.47 -13.68
C VAL A 53 8.13 20.62 -12.87
N SER A 54 7.22 21.42 -13.45
CA SER A 54 6.67 22.59 -12.76
C SER A 54 5.76 22.19 -11.60
N ILE A 55 5.59 23.10 -10.63
CA ILE A 55 4.67 22.86 -9.52
C ILE A 55 3.22 22.77 -10.00
N GLU A 56 2.86 23.56 -11.02
CA GLU A 56 1.52 23.56 -11.60
C GLU A 56 1.19 22.21 -12.24
N GLU A 57 2.08 21.69 -13.10
CA GLU A 57 1.93 20.37 -13.73
C GLU A 57 1.84 19.28 -12.70
N TYR A 58 2.75 19.29 -11.71
CA TYR A 58 2.81 18.31 -10.66
C TYR A 58 1.55 18.30 -9.78
N SER A 59 1.05 19.49 -9.40
CA SER A 59 -0.15 19.64 -8.56
C SER A 59 -1.42 19.15 -9.26
N VAL A 60 -1.57 19.44 -10.55
CA VAL A 60 -2.71 18.95 -11.33
C VAL A 60 -2.71 17.43 -11.35
N ARG A 61 -1.56 16.83 -11.63
CA ARG A 61 -1.46 15.36 -11.71
C ARG A 61 -1.65 14.68 -10.35
N LEU A 62 -1.12 15.27 -9.27
CA LEU A 62 -1.32 14.76 -7.91
C LEU A 62 -2.80 14.78 -7.53
N LYS A 63 -3.48 15.89 -7.84
CA LYS A 63 -4.91 16.00 -7.57
C LYS A 63 -5.73 14.98 -8.34
N GLU A 64 -5.41 14.72 -9.61
CA GLU A 64 -6.08 13.67 -10.39
C GLU A 64 -5.96 12.28 -9.71
N LEU A 65 -4.79 11.95 -9.16
CA LEU A 65 -4.58 10.69 -8.44
C LEU A 65 -5.38 10.64 -7.13
N GLU A 66 -5.43 11.75 -6.38
CA GLU A 66 -6.24 11.85 -5.16
C GLU A 66 -7.74 11.72 -5.47
N ASP A 67 -8.23 12.40 -6.50
CA ASP A 67 -9.63 12.34 -6.92
C ASP A 67 -10.01 10.93 -7.38
N GLN A 68 -9.13 10.22 -8.08
CA GLN A 68 -9.32 8.83 -8.47
C GLN A 68 -9.42 7.89 -7.25
N ALA A 69 -8.55 8.06 -6.25
CA ALA A 69 -8.59 7.27 -5.03
C ALA A 69 -9.87 7.52 -4.22
N GLN A 70 -10.32 8.78 -4.13
CA GLN A 70 -11.57 9.16 -3.48
C GLN A 70 -12.79 8.60 -4.21
N ALA A 71 -12.79 8.59 -5.55
CA ALA A 71 -13.87 7.99 -6.36
C ALA A 71 -14.01 6.47 -6.13
N GLN A 72 -12.94 5.81 -5.69
CA GLN A 72 -12.93 4.41 -5.28
C GLN A 72 -13.37 4.20 -3.81
N GLY A 73 -13.85 5.26 -3.13
CA GLY A 73 -14.32 5.21 -1.75
C GLY A 73 -13.23 5.25 -0.69
N GLN A 74 -11.99 5.57 -1.06
CA GLN A 74 -10.89 5.70 -0.11
C GLN A 74 -10.88 7.11 0.51
N GLN A 75 -10.96 7.18 1.84
CA GLN A 75 -10.63 8.42 2.56
C GLN A 75 -9.12 8.44 2.78
N LEU A 76 -8.44 9.36 2.10
CA LEU A 76 -6.98 9.45 2.16
C LEU A 76 -6.51 10.10 3.45
N SER A 77 -5.73 9.37 4.25
CA SER A 77 -4.94 9.96 5.34
C SER A 77 -3.76 10.78 4.80
N ASP A 78 -3.12 11.57 5.66
CA ASP A 78 -1.92 12.33 5.27
C ASP A 78 -0.78 11.43 4.80
N GLU A 79 -0.61 10.25 5.43
CA GLU A 79 0.38 9.24 5.03
C GLU A 79 0.07 8.67 3.65
N GLN A 80 -1.21 8.39 3.36
CA GLN A 80 -1.63 7.88 2.05
C GLN A 80 -1.46 8.94 0.96
N ARG A 81 -1.77 10.21 1.24
CA ARG A 81 -1.48 11.33 0.32
C ARG A 81 0.02 11.46 0.04
N MET A 82 0.85 11.30 1.09
CA MET A 82 2.30 11.32 0.91
C MET A 82 2.81 10.12 0.10
N GLN A 83 2.22 8.94 0.26
CA GLN A 83 2.53 7.78 -0.58
C GLN A 83 2.20 8.04 -2.05
N LEU A 84 1.02 8.60 -2.35
CA LEU A 84 0.64 9.01 -3.71
C LEU A 84 1.60 10.06 -4.28
N ASN A 85 1.98 11.06 -3.47
CA ASN A 85 2.96 12.07 -3.85
C ASN A 85 4.33 11.45 -4.17
N ASN A 86 4.80 10.50 -3.37
CA ASN A 86 6.06 9.80 -3.63
C ASN A 86 5.96 8.90 -4.87
N GLN A 87 4.84 8.21 -5.05
CA GLN A 87 4.58 7.41 -6.25
C GLN A 87 4.62 8.26 -7.52
N LEU A 88 3.99 9.43 -7.51
CA LEU A 88 4.01 10.36 -8.64
C LEU A 88 5.43 10.84 -8.95
N ALA A 89 6.21 11.17 -7.92
CA ALA A 89 7.61 11.56 -8.12
C ALA A 89 8.44 10.44 -8.77
N GLN A 90 8.26 9.21 -8.30
CA GLN A 90 8.93 8.04 -8.89
C GLN A 90 8.44 7.76 -10.33
N GLU A 91 7.18 8.04 -10.65
CA GLU A 91 6.65 7.96 -12.02
C GLU A 91 7.41 8.92 -12.94
N TYR A 92 7.55 10.20 -12.58
CA TYR A 92 8.31 11.19 -13.37
C TYR A 92 9.78 10.80 -13.54
N ILE A 93 10.43 10.34 -12.46
CA ILE A 93 11.84 9.91 -12.49
C ILE A 93 12.01 8.70 -13.41
N SER A 94 11.13 7.70 -13.27
CA SER A 94 11.19 6.47 -14.07
C SER A 94 10.88 6.72 -15.54
N GLU A 95 9.93 7.61 -15.84
CA GLU A 95 9.59 8.03 -17.21
C GLU A 95 10.76 8.75 -17.86
N TYR A 96 11.40 9.69 -17.15
CA TYR A 96 12.60 10.36 -17.63
C TYR A 96 13.73 9.37 -17.89
N ALA A 97 14.03 8.51 -16.90
CA ALA A 97 15.07 7.50 -17.01
C ALA A 97 14.85 6.55 -18.20
N LEU A 98 13.62 6.08 -18.36
CA LEU A 98 13.26 5.18 -19.46
C LEU A 98 13.46 5.87 -20.82
N THR A 99 12.97 7.10 -20.95
CA THR A 99 13.09 7.89 -22.18
C THR A 99 14.55 8.14 -22.53
N GLU A 100 15.34 8.55 -21.55
CA GLU A 100 16.76 8.87 -21.74
C GLU A 100 17.59 7.63 -22.13
N VAL A 101 17.42 6.52 -21.38
CA VAL A 101 18.14 5.26 -21.66
C VAL A 101 17.75 4.71 -23.03
N THR A 102 16.45 4.67 -23.33
CA THR A 102 15.98 4.10 -24.61
C THR A 102 16.41 4.96 -25.79
N SER A 103 16.41 6.28 -25.66
CA SER A 103 16.92 7.22 -26.66
C SER A 103 18.41 6.98 -26.95
N ARG A 104 19.26 6.84 -25.92
CA ARG A 104 20.70 6.58 -26.04
C ARG A 104 21.04 5.29 -26.76
N VAL A 105 20.19 4.25 -26.61
CA VAL A 105 20.40 2.95 -27.29
C VAL A 105 19.58 2.79 -28.57
N GLY A 106 18.91 3.86 -29.03
CA GLY A 106 18.15 3.87 -30.28
C GLY A 106 16.85 3.03 -30.24
N LEU A 107 16.27 2.79 -29.06
CA LEU A 107 15.00 2.13 -28.92
C LEU A 107 13.85 3.13 -28.99
N GLY A 108 12.84 2.81 -29.81
CA GLY A 108 11.62 3.60 -29.94
C GLY A 108 10.38 2.71 -30.14
N VAL A 109 9.21 3.30 -30.06
CA VAL A 109 7.93 2.72 -30.46
C VAL A 109 7.33 3.61 -31.52
N SER A 110 7.26 3.10 -32.76
CA SER A 110 6.66 3.87 -33.87
C SER A 110 5.14 3.94 -33.73
N ASP A 111 4.51 4.84 -34.46
CA ASP A 111 3.05 4.96 -34.46
C ASP A 111 2.37 3.72 -35.06
N GLU A 112 3.01 3.06 -36.03
CA GLU A 112 2.54 1.80 -36.58
C GLU A 112 2.61 0.66 -35.54
N GLU A 113 3.68 0.60 -34.75
CA GLU A 113 3.81 -0.38 -33.66
C GLU A 113 2.78 -0.11 -32.56
N LEU A 114 2.58 1.16 -32.18
CA LEU A 114 1.56 1.55 -31.22
C LEU A 114 0.18 1.15 -31.71
N TYR A 115 -0.15 1.46 -32.96
CA TYR A 115 -1.42 1.07 -33.57
C TYR A 115 -1.60 -0.45 -33.56
N ALA A 116 -0.57 -1.21 -33.95
CA ALA A 116 -0.61 -2.67 -33.90
C ALA A 116 -0.91 -3.21 -32.47
N LEU A 117 -0.35 -2.58 -31.44
CA LEU A 117 -0.62 -2.93 -30.03
C LEU A 117 -2.03 -2.53 -29.55
N LEU A 118 -2.64 -1.50 -30.17
CA LEU A 118 -4.01 -1.10 -29.86
C LEU A 118 -5.04 -2.07 -30.46
N VAL A 119 -4.84 -2.49 -31.71
CA VAL A 119 -5.83 -3.29 -32.46
C VAL A 119 -5.49 -4.79 -32.57
N GLY A 120 -4.30 -5.21 -32.18
CA GLY A 120 -3.86 -6.60 -32.30
C GLY A 120 -3.40 -7.01 -33.69
N LYS A 121 -2.95 -6.07 -34.54
CA LYS A 121 -2.54 -6.35 -35.92
C LYS A 121 -1.13 -6.93 -36.01
N GLY A 122 -1.02 -8.22 -36.24
CA GLY A 122 0.28 -8.92 -36.32
C GLY A 122 1.01 -9.14 -35.00
N VAL A 123 0.47 -8.62 -33.90
CA VAL A 123 0.94 -8.80 -32.53
C VAL A 123 -0.27 -8.94 -31.60
N ALA A 124 -0.08 -9.56 -30.43
CA ALA A 124 -1.15 -9.58 -29.43
C ALA A 124 -1.46 -8.14 -28.96
N PRO A 125 -2.75 -7.76 -28.86
CA PRO A 125 -3.12 -6.44 -28.39
C PRO A 125 -2.66 -6.24 -26.94
N SER A 126 -2.37 -4.99 -26.58
CA SER A 126 -2.04 -4.66 -25.21
C SER A 126 -3.22 -4.98 -24.26
N PRO A 127 -2.99 -5.61 -23.08
CA PRO A 127 -4.04 -5.79 -22.09
C PRO A 127 -4.75 -4.49 -21.71
N LEU A 128 -4.03 -3.36 -21.67
CA LEU A 128 -4.60 -2.05 -21.40
C LEU A 128 -5.54 -1.60 -22.52
N ALA A 129 -5.19 -1.89 -23.78
CA ALA A 129 -6.06 -1.58 -24.92
C ALA A 129 -7.33 -2.44 -24.87
N LEU A 130 -7.21 -3.73 -24.56
CA LEU A 130 -8.37 -4.63 -24.39
C LEU A 130 -9.31 -4.15 -23.28
N GLN A 131 -8.76 -3.72 -22.15
CA GLN A 131 -9.55 -3.19 -21.05
C GLN A 131 -10.25 -1.88 -21.43
N PHE A 132 -9.59 -1.00 -22.16
CA PHE A 132 -10.13 0.29 -22.56
C PHE A 132 -11.22 0.19 -23.62
N PHE A 133 -11.00 -0.60 -24.67
CA PHE A 133 -11.91 -0.73 -25.79
C PHE A 133 -12.99 -1.79 -25.59
N GLY A 134 -12.77 -2.79 -24.72
CA GLY A 134 -13.67 -3.93 -24.52
C GLY A 134 -13.83 -4.83 -25.73
N THR A 135 -13.06 -4.61 -26.81
CA THR A 135 -13.15 -5.33 -28.07
C THR A 135 -11.78 -5.43 -28.75
N THR A 136 -11.62 -6.40 -29.66
CA THR A 136 -10.48 -6.53 -30.57
C THR A 136 -10.86 -6.24 -32.04
N ASP A 137 -12.10 -5.81 -32.28
CA ASP A 137 -12.58 -5.45 -33.61
C ASP A 137 -11.90 -4.17 -34.11
N GLU A 138 -11.05 -4.30 -35.14
CA GLU A 138 -10.28 -3.18 -35.71
C GLU A 138 -11.17 -2.02 -36.18
N GLN A 139 -12.35 -2.33 -36.76
CA GLN A 139 -13.26 -1.28 -37.24
C GLN A 139 -13.88 -0.48 -36.11
N GLN A 140 -14.36 -1.17 -35.06
CA GLN A 140 -14.94 -0.52 -33.90
C GLN A 140 -13.92 0.35 -33.17
N ILE A 141 -12.68 -0.13 -33.00
CA ILE A 141 -11.59 0.65 -32.40
C ILE A 141 -11.29 1.89 -33.23
N ASN A 142 -11.17 1.74 -34.54
CA ASN A 142 -10.90 2.88 -35.46
C ASN A 142 -12.03 3.92 -35.46
N ASP A 143 -13.27 3.48 -35.41
CA ASP A 143 -14.42 4.40 -35.33
C ASP A 143 -14.40 5.18 -33.98
N LEU A 144 -14.03 4.53 -32.90
CA LEU A 144 -13.87 5.21 -31.61
C LEU A 144 -12.73 6.23 -31.65
N ILE A 145 -11.55 5.85 -32.14
CA ILE A 145 -10.39 6.74 -32.28
C ILE A 145 -10.76 7.96 -33.17
N LYS A 146 -11.48 7.74 -34.26
CA LYS A 146 -11.91 8.79 -35.16
C LYS A 146 -12.85 9.79 -34.46
N ARG A 147 -13.76 9.32 -33.60
CA ARG A 147 -14.65 10.17 -32.79
C ARG A 147 -13.88 11.05 -31.80
N LEU A 148 -12.72 10.59 -31.33
CA LEU A 148 -11.85 11.35 -30.43
C LEU A 148 -10.93 12.35 -31.14
N SER A 149 -11.01 12.49 -32.46
CA SER A 149 -10.26 13.52 -33.21
C SER A 149 -10.76 14.93 -32.92
N ASP A 150 -9.86 15.92 -32.92
CA ASP A 150 -10.21 17.33 -32.65
C ASP A 150 -11.33 17.85 -33.54
N LYS A 151 -11.31 17.46 -34.83
CA LYS A 151 -12.34 17.82 -35.80
C LYS A 151 -13.74 17.32 -35.39
N GLN A 152 -13.84 16.09 -34.90
CA GLN A 152 -15.11 15.49 -34.47
C GLN A 152 -15.59 16.09 -33.15
N ILE A 153 -14.65 16.31 -32.21
CA ILE A 153 -14.96 16.95 -30.92
C ILE A 153 -15.49 18.37 -31.11
N GLN A 154 -14.87 19.17 -32.00
CA GLN A 154 -15.33 20.52 -32.30
C GLN A 154 -16.71 20.52 -32.98
N ALA A 155 -17.01 19.51 -33.81
CA ALA A 155 -18.30 19.39 -34.48
C ALA A 155 -19.41 18.83 -33.59
N ALA A 156 -19.08 18.29 -32.41
CA ALA A 156 -20.05 17.69 -31.49
C ALA A 156 -20.88 18.76 -30.76
N PRO A 157 -22.14 18.44 -30.36
CA PRO A 157 -22.96 19.31 -29.52
C PRO A 157 -22.24 19.67 -28.20
N ALA A 158 -22.49 20.89 -27.70
CA ALA A 158 -21.80 21.42 -26.50
C ALA A 158 -21.90 20.48 -25.30
N GLU A 159 -23.04 19.83 -25.11
CA GLU A 159 -23.32 18.87 -24.02
C GLU A 159 -22.44 17.60 -24.09
N GLN A 160 -22.07 17.16 -25.29
CA GLN A 160 -21.24 15.96 -25.50
C GLN A 160 -19.75 16.29 -25.56
N ARG A 161 -19.38 17.55 -25.82
CA ARG A 161 -18.01 17.97 -26.04
C ARG A 161 -17.12 17.71 -24.82
N ALA A 162 -17.62 17.98 -23.61
CA ALA A 162 -16.90 17.75 -22.36
C ALA A 162 -16.56 16.26 -22.15
N GLN A 163 -17.53 15.38 -22.42
CA GLN A 163 -17.32 13.92 -22.32
C GLN A 163 -16.31 13.41 -23.35
N LEU A 164 -16.37 13.92 -24.59
CA LEU A 164 -15.41 13.54 -25.64
C LEU A 164 -13.99 14.05 -25.34
N LEU A 165 -13.85 15.23 -24.78
CA LEU A 165 -12.54 15.75 -24.32
C LEU A 165 -11.96 14.89 -23.19
N GLN A 166 -12.78 14.48 -22.24
CA GLN A 166 -12.38 13.57 -21.19
C GLN A 166 -11.95 12.21 -21.75
N ALA A 167 -12.75 11.62 -22.64
CA ALA A 167 -12.42 10.36 -23.30
C ALA A 167 -11.13 10.47 -24.15
N LYS A 168 -10.90 11.60 -24.82
CA LYS A 168 -9.65 11.88 -25.55
C LYS A 168 -8.45 11.90 -24.60
N SER A 169 -8.54 12.61 -23.49
CA SER A 169 -7.48 12.66 -22.47
C SER A 169 -7.15 11.26 -21.93
N GLN A 170 -8.18 10.46 -21.64
CA GLN A 170 -7.99 9.05 -21.20
C GLN A 170 -7.31 8.21 -22.29
N PHE A 171 -7.68 8.39 -23.56
CA PHE A 171 -7.05 7.69 -24.68
C PHE A 171 -5.58 8.12 -24.89
N GLU A 172 -5.26 9.40 -24.76
CA GLU A 172 -3.87 9.89 -24.81
C GLU A 172 -3.02 9.32 -23.67
N GLN A 173 -3.58 9.22 -22.47
CA GLN A 173 -2.93 8.56 -21.33
C GLN A 173 -2.71 7.05 -21.60
N LEU A 174 -3.70 6.35 -22.15
CA LEU A 174 -3.58 4.95 -22.57
C LEU A 174 -2.42 4.76 -23.56
N GLN A 175 -2.36 5.60 -24.60
CA GLN A 175 -1.28 5.54 -25.59
C GLN A 175 0.09 5.74 -24.95
N LYS A 176 0.22 6.70 -24.03
CA LYS A 176 1.45 6.97 -23.28
C LYS A 176 1.86 5.76 -22.43
N GLN A 177 0.91 5.14 -21.73
CA GLN A 177 1.16 3.95 -20.92
C GLN A 177 1.60 2.75 -21.78
N ILE A 178 0.94 2.48 -22.92
CA ILE A 178 1.31 1.39 -23.82
C ILE A 178 2.71 1.62 -24.42
N LYS A 179 3.02 2.86 -24.84
CA LYS A 179 4.37 3.23 -25.32
C LYS A 179 5.43 2.98 -24.24
N SER A 180 5.18 3.41 -23.02
CA SER A 180 6.11 3.24 -21.88
C SER A 180 6.32 1.75 -21.57
N GLN A 181 5.26 0.96 -21.46
CA GLN A 181 5.35 -0.49 -21.22
C GLN A 181 6.14 -1.18 -22.34
N ARG A 182 5.90 -0.80 -23.59
CA ARG A 182 6.60 -1.39 -24.73
C ARG A 182 8.08 -1.03 -24.75
N LEU A 183 8.45 0.22 -24.45
CA LEU A 183 9.84 0.64 -24.29
C LEU A 183 10.53 -0.13 -23.17
N GLN A 184 9.88 -0.29 -22.02
CA GLN A 184 10.40 -1.07 -20.90
C GLN A 184 10.61 -2.55 -21.29
N GLN A 185 9.67 -3.15 -22.01
CA GLN A 185 9.83 -4.51 -22.53
C GLN A 185 11.02 -4.64 -23.48
N LYS A 186 11.17 -3.69 -24.42
CA LYS A 186 12.30 -3.66 -25.35
C LYS A 186 13.64 -3.51 -24.62
N LEU A 187 13.71 -2.57 -23.67
CA LEU A 187 14.89 -2.33 -22.85
C LEU A 187 15.25 -3.56 -22.00
N THR A 188 14.29 -4.14 -21.29
CA THR A 188 14.47 -5.36 -20.51
C THR A 188 14.93 -6.53 -21.39
N THR A 189 14.35 -6.68 -22.58
CA THR A 189 14.76 -7.70 -23.54
C THR A 189 16.17 -7.49 -24.03
N LEU A 190 16.55 -6.25 -24.35
CA LEU A 190 17.92 -5.89 -24.77
C LEU A 190 18.91 -6.21 -23.67
N LEU A 191 18.68 -5.71 -22.46
CA LEU A 191 19.57 -5.90 -21.31
C LEU A 191 19.67 -7.37 -20.89
N SER A 192 18.54 -8.11 -20.90
CA SER A 192 18.56 -9.54 -20.54
C SER A 192 19.34 -10.39 -21.53
N ARG A 193 19.39 -10.00 -22.81
CA ARG A 193 20.19 -10.70 -23.82
C ARG A 193 21.69 -10.48 -23.66
N THR A 194 22.13 -9.46 -22.96
CA THR A 194 23.55 -9.21 -22.67
C THR A 194 24.05 -10.06 -21.49
N TYR A 195 23.13 -10.54 -20.65
CA TYR A 195 23.48 -11.43 -19.53
C TYR A 195 23.57 -12.87 -20.02
N LYS A 196 24.71 -13.48 -19.84
CA LYS A 196 24.93 -14.90 -20.14
C LYS A 196 25.81 -15.53 -19.08
N ILE A 197 25.45 -16.72 -18.66
CA ILE A 197 26.34 -17.56 -17.85
C ILE A 197 27.44 -18.06 -18.79
N ASN A 198 28.70 -17.91 -18.41
CA ASN A 198 29.81 -18.41 -19.20
C ASN A 198 29.82 -19.96 -19.21
N ASP A 199 30.52 -20.55 -20.19
CA ASP A 199 30.48 -22.01 -20.38
C ASP A 199 31.13 -22.77 -19.21
N VAL A 200 32.13 -22.20 -18.55
CA VAL A 200 32.76 -22.81 -17.36
C VAL A 200 31.77 -22.87 -16.20
N ASP A 201 31.10 -21.75 -15.90
CA ASP A 201 30.09 -21.72 -14.84
C ASP A 201 28.91 -22.64 -15.15
N ARG A 202 28.56 -22.77 -16.46
CA ARG A 202 27.51 -23.69 -16.90
C ARG A 202 27.94 -25.14 -16.72
N GLU A 203 29.16 -25.51 -17.05
CA GLU A 203 29.68 -26.86 -16.82
C GLU A 203 29.80 -27.19 -15.35
N LEU A 204 30.25 -26.25 -14.52
CA LEU A 204 30.28 -26.41 -13.06
C LEU A 204 28.88 -26.57 -12.49
N ALA A 205 27.93 -25.73 -12.91
CA ALA A 205 26.55 -25.78 -12.46
C ALA A 205 25.83 -27.06 -12.94
N LEU A 206 26.16 -27.58 -14.13
CA LEU A 206 25.69 -28.85 -14.63
C LEU A 206 26.08 -30.02 -13.75
N GLY A 207 27.24 -29.93 -13.07
CA GLY A 207 27.72 -30.95 -12.11
C GLY A 207 27.31 -32.39 -12.39
N LYS A 208 28.19 -33.33 -12.30
CA LYS A 208 27.87 -34.74 -12.59
C LYS A 208 26.84 -35.35 -11.63
N GLU A 209 26.65 -34.71 -10.47
CA GLU A 209 25.84 -35.23 -9.38
C GLU A 209 25.25 -34.11 -8.51
N SER A 210 24.11 -34.39 -7.90
CA SER A 210 23.60 -33.68 -6.73
C SER A 210 23.95 -34.47 -5.47
N ARG A 211 24.08 -33.80 -4.33
CA ARG A 211 24.51 -34.42 -3.09
C ARG A 211 23.48 -34.27 -1.99
N SER A 212 23.37 -35.30 -1.15
CA SER A 212 22.75 -35.16 0.15
C SER A 212 23.81 -34.78 1.16
N ILE A 213 23.56 -33.70 1.89
CA ILE A 213 24.53 -33.08 2.80
C ILE A 213 23.97 -33.14 4.21
N ALA A 214 24.63 -33.88 5.07
CA ALA A 214 24.43 -33.76 6.51
C ALA A 214 25.23 -32.55 7.02
N LEU A 215 24.63 -31.73 7.87
CA LEU A 215 25.27 -30.51 8.36
C LEU A 215 24.84 -30.16 9.78
N VAL A 216 25.70 -29.41 10.44
CA VAL A 216 25.43 -28.70 11.68
C VAL A 216 25.58 -27.20 11.38
N ARG A 217 24.60 -26.40 11.80
CA ARG A 217 24.63 -24.94 11.71
C ARG A 217 24.47 -24.30 13.07
N THR A 218 25.13 -23.19 13.28
CA THR A 218 25.01 -22.43 14.53
C THR A 218 25.14 -20.94 14.28
N SER A 219 24.54 -20.15 15.19
CA SER A 219 24.62 -18.69 15.13
C SER A 219 26.00 -18.17 15.58
N ALA A 220 26.57 -17.24 14.84
CA ALA A 220 27.77 -16.52 15.21
C ALA A 220 27.58 -15.61 16.45
N ALA A 221 26.32 -15.39 16.90
CA ALA A 221 26.01 -14.59 18.09
C ALA A 221 26.60 -15.17 19.40
N MET A 222 27.06 -16.42 19.37
CA MET A 222 27.81 -17.02 20.50
C MET A 222 29.13 -16.28 20.80
N ILE A 223 29.69 -15.56 19.85
CA ILE A 223 30.89 -14.71 20.06
C ILE A 223 30.42 -13.33 20.54
N THR A 224 31.02 -12.83 21.62
CA THR A 224 30.68 -11.53 22.19
C THR A 224 31.03 -10.36 21.27
N ASP A 225 30.33 -9.26 21.40
CA ASP A 225 30.57 -8.03 20.63
C ASP A 225 31.99 -7.49 20.85
N GLU A 226 32.47 -7.56 22.08
CA GLU A 226 33.81 -7.10 22.47
C GLU A 226 34.92 -7.84 21.70
N ALA A 227 34.79 -9.18 21.60
CA ALA A 227 35.78 -10.03 20.91
C ALA A 227 35.78 -9.83 19.38
N ALA A 228 34.69 -9.32 18.81
CA ALA A 228 34.52 -9.14 17.38
C ALA A 228 34.49 -7.65 16.93
N LYS A 229 34.76 -6.71 17.85
CA LYS A 229 34.71 -5.29 17.56
C LYS A 229 35.71 -4.91 16.44
N PRO A 230 35.27 -4.30 15.34
CA PRO A 230 36.20 -3.84 14.32
C PRO A 230 36.93 -2.57 14.79
N SER A 231 38.18 -2.40 14.38
CA SER A 231 38.94 -1.18 14.60
C SER A 231 38.43 -0.06 13.68
N ASP A 232 38.70 1.20 14.07
CA ASP A 232 38.34 2.37 13.24
C ASP A 232 39.01 2.34 11.87
N SER A 233 40.24 1.77 11.77
CA SER A 233 40.94 1.60 10.51
C SER A 233 40.27 0.60 9.58
N GLU A 234 39.72 -0.50 10.12
CA GLU A 234 38.96 -1.49 9.33
C GLU A 234 37.63 -0.91 8.84
N VAL A 235 36.93 -0.19 9.69
CA VAL A 235 35.69 0.50 9.33
C VAL A 235 35.94 1.52 8.23
N LYS A 236 36.98 2.35 8.38
CA LYS A 236 37.37 3.33 7.35
C LYS A 236 37.77 2.67 6.04
N LYS A 237 38.58 1.64 6.09
CA LYS A 237 39.01 0.87 4.90
C LYS A 237 37.82 0.30 4.15
N TYR A 238 36.90 -0.36 4.87
CA TYR A 238 35.69 -0.91 4.25
C TYR A 238 34.84 0.17 3.59
N TYR A 239 34.63 1.29 4.27
CA TYR A 239 33.91 2.43 3.70
C TYR A 239 34.58 2.96 2.42
N ASP A 240 35.89 3.19 2.45
CA ASP A 240 36.65 3.74 1.30
C ASP A 240 36.57 2.80 0.07
N GLU A 241 36.56 1.48 0.29
CA GLU A 241 36.43 0.47 -0.76
C GLU A 241 35.00 0.27 -1.29
N HIS A 242 33.98 0.75 -0.55
CA HIS A 242 32.58 0.47 -0.83
C HIS A 242 31.71 1.73 -0.86
N GLN A 243 32.28 2.90 -1.14
CA GLN A 243 31.56 4.19 -1.12
C GLN A 243 30.32 4.21 -2.01
N ASP A 244 30.36 3.50 -3.14
CA ASP A 244 29.22 3.45 -4.08
C ASP A 244 27.96 2.78 -3.48
N PHE A 245 28.10 1.93 -2.47
CA PHE A 245 26.98 1.32 -1.77
C PHE A 245 26.23 2.31 -0.86
N TYR A 246 26.91 3.41 -0.49
CA TYR A 246 26.39 4.44 0.42
C TYR A 246 25.97 5.71 -0.31
N LYS A 247 25.62 5.59 -1.59
CA LYS A 247 25.16 6.73 -2.38
C LYS A 247 23.68 7.04 -2.04
N MET A 248 23.44 8.25 -1.55
CA MET A 248 22.13 8.80 -1.25
C MET A 248 21.64 9.64 -2.43
N GLN A 249 20.45 9.35 -2.92
CA GLN A 249 19.84 10.10 -4.01
C GLN A 249 19.21 11.43 -3.53
N TYR A 250 18.79 11.48 -2.27
CA TYR A 250 18.14 12.63 -1.63
C TYR A 250 18.94 13.11 -0.42
N PRO A 251 18.92 14.43 -0.12
CA PRO A 251 19.48 14.93 1.11
C PRO A 251 18.73 14.35 2.32
N LEU A 252 19.44 14.09 3.40
CA LEU A 252 18.90 13.68 4.69
C LEU A 252 19.02 14.80 5.70
N THR A 253 18.01 14.94 6.56
CA THR A 253 18.02 15.81 7.72
C THR A 253 17.83 14.95 8.96
N GLU A 254 18.78 15.01 9.88
CA GLU A 254 18.66 14.35 11.18
C GLU A 254 17.90 15.27 12.14
N VAL A 255 16.82 14.74 12.69
CA VAL A 255 15.94 15.45 13.62
C VAL A 255 15.91 14.73 14.96
N SER A 256 16.11 15.46 16.05
CA SER A 256 15.78 15.00 17.40
C SER A 256 14.48 15.66 17.83
N TYR A 257 13.69 14.98 18.66
CA TYR A 257 12.44 15.56 19.10
C TYR A 257 12.04 15.05 20.49
N ILE A 258 11.31 15.90 21.22
CA ILE A 258 10.58 15.56 22.43
C ILE A 258 9.14 15.33 22.00
N SER A 259 8.52 14.23 22.42
CA SER A 259 7.13 13.93 22.11
C SER A 259 6.36 13.48 23.33
N LEU A 260 5.07 13.79 23.31
CA LEU A 260 4.09 13.32 24.27
C LEU A 260 2.85 12.88 23.52
N GLN A 261 2.44 11.63 23.71
CA GLN A 261 1.13 11.18 23.27
C GLN A 261 0.12 11.47 24.37
N VAL A 262 -0.93 12.20 24.03
CA VAL A 262 -2.04 12.46 24.96
C VAL A 262 -2.91 11.22 25.02
N VAL A 263 -2.94 10.58 26.17
CA VAL A 263 -3.77 9.40 26.46
C VAL A 263 -4.86 9.77 27.47
N PRO A 264 -5.97 9.02 27.52
CA PRO A 264 -7.02 9.27 28.50
C PRO A 264 -6.51 9.27 29.94
N SER A 265 -7.01 10.21 30.75
CA SER A 265 -6.77 10.25 32.19
C SER A 265 -7.68 9.28 32.94
N GLN A 266 -7.43 9.07 34.24
CA GLN A 266 -8.32 8.28 35.08
C GLN A 266 -9.76 8.84 35.11
N ALA A 267 -9.91 10.16 35.01
CA ALA A 267 -11.23 10.80 34.94
C ALA A 267 -11.93 10.45 33.59
N ASP A 268 -11.20 10.45 32.51
CA ASP A 268 -11.71 10.08 31.18
C ASP A 268 -12.15 8.60 31.13
N TYR A 269 -11.34 7.70 31.71
CA TYR A 269 -11.73 6.28 31.83
C TYR A 269 -12.99 6.09 32.68
N LYS A 270 -13.17 6.92 33.73
CA LYS A 270 -14.40 6.88 34.53
C LYS A 270 -15.62 7.32 33.72
N VAL A 271 -15.49 8.38 32.92
CA VAL A 271 -16.57 8.81 32.00
C VAL A 271 -16.94 7.70 31.03
N ALA A 272 -15.95 7.04 30.39
CA ALA A 272 -16.20 5.93 29.48
C ALA A 272 -16.88 4.73 30.21
N LEU A 273 -16.48 4.44 31.45
CA LEU A 273 -17.10 3.40 32.29
C LEU A 273 -18.58 3.74 32.62
N ASP A 274 -18.86 4.98 32.95
CA ASP A 274 -20.22 5.44 33.27
C ASP A 274 -21.12 5.35 31.98
N GLU A 275 -20.56 5.74 30.82
CA GLU A 275 -21.26 5.58 29.53
C GLU A 275 -21.49 4.11 29.19
N LYS A 276 -20.51 3.23 29.42
CA LYS A 276 -20.67 1.77 29.27
C LYS A 276 -21.80 1.23 30.17
N ASN A 277 -21.84 1.61 31.43
CA ASN A 277 -22.87 1.17 32.36
C ASN A 277 -24.27 1.62 31.90
N LYS A 278 -24.36 2.86 31.39
CA LYS A 278 -25.60 3.39 30.78
C LYS A 278 -25.99 2.56 29.55
N ALA A 279 -25.05 2.27 28.64
CA ALA A 279 -25.31 1.47 27.45
C ALA A 279 -25.81 0.05 27.77
N VAL A 280 -25.19 -0.60 28.77
CA VAL A 280 -25.64 -1.91 29.26
C VAL A 280 -27.10 -1.85 29.77
N ALA A 281 -27.46 -0.83 30.55
CA ALA A 281 -28.79 -0.66 31.09
C ALA A 281 -29.81 -0.40 29.97
N GLU A 282 -29.54 0.52 29.06
CA GLU A 282 -30.41 0.86 27.94
C GLU A 282 -30.57 -0.30 26.96
N LEU A 283 -29.52 -1.01 26.62
CA LEU A 283 -29.60 -2.17 25.72
C LEU A 283 -30.36 -3.34 26.37
N ARG A 284 -30.32 -3.52 27.70
CA ARG A 284 -31.11 -4.55 28.37
C ARG A 284 -32.61 -4.36 28.18
N THR A 285 -33.08 -3.13 28.17
CA THR A 285 -34.51 -2.81 28.01
C THR A 285 -34.91 -2.63 26.54
N ALA A 286 -33.97 -2.41 25.64
CA ALA A 286 -34.24 -2.24 24.21
C ALA A 286 -34.80 -3.51 23.58
N THR A 287 -35.73 -3.34 22.64
CA THR A 287 -36.31 -4.40 21.81
C THR A 287 -35.88 -4.22 20.35
N ALA A 288 -36.14 -5.19 19.50
CA ALA A 288 -35.82 -5.09 18.07
C ALA A 288 -36.50 -3.86 17.40
N SER A 289 -37.60 -3.38 17.93
CA SER A 289 -38.38 -2.24 17.37
C SER A 289 -37.79 -0.86 17.72
N ASN A 290 -37.12 -0.71 18.89
CA ASN A 290 -36.62 0.59 19.37
C ASN A 290 -35.09 0.66 19.49
N ILE A 291 -34.35 -0.43 19.20
CA ILE A 291 -32.89 -0.52 19.38
C ILE A 291 -32.12 0.50 18.52
N GLU A 292 -32.62 0.79 17.30
CA GLU A 292 -32.01 1.82 16.45
C GLU A 292 -32.11 3.23 17.07
N GLU A 293 -33.17 3.50 17.79
CA GLU A 293 -33.36 4.77 18.51
C GLU A 293 -32.41 4.87 19.69
N VAL A 294 -32.28 3.80 20.48
CA VAL A 294 -31.28 3.71 21.57
C VAL A 294 -29.89 3.94 21.05
N LEU A 295 -29.49 3.24 19.96
CA LEU A 295 -28.18 3.37 19.36
C LEU A 295 -27.89 4.79 18.85
N ARG A 296 -28.89 5.52 18.35
CA ARG A 296 -28.72 6.91 17.91
C ARG A 296 -28.25 7.86 19.00
N GLY A 297 -28.54 7.55 20.26
CA GLY A 297 -28.11 8.33 21.42
C GLY A 297 -26.56 8.36 21.61
N TYR A 298 -25.85 7.37 21.05
CA TYR A 298 -24.39 7.24 21.17
C TYR A 298 -23.69 7.88 19.96
N THR A 299 -23.54 9.20 19.97
CA THR A 299 -23.04 9.96 18.79
C THR A 299 -21.54 9.82 18.55
N THR A 300 -20.76 9.67 19.60
CA THR A 300 -19.29 9.57 19.59
C THR A 300 -18.79 8.13 19.48
N SER A 301 -19.66 7.15 19.66
CA SER A 301 -19.33 5.73 19.70
C SER A 301 -19.62 5.04 18.37
N SER A 302 -18.81 4.07 17.99
CA SER A 302 -19.12 3.17 16.88
C SER A 302 -20.30 2.29 17.28
N LYS A 303 -21.26 2.10 16.39
CA LYS A 303 -22.49 1.39 16.66
C LYS A 303 -22.99 0.61 15.46
N PHE A 304 -23.66 -0.49 15.72
CA PHE A 304 -24.16 -1.36 14.69
C PHE A 304 -25.45 -2.08 15.16
N PHE A 305 -26.38 -2.28 14.26
CA PHE A 305 -27.51 -3.18 14.41
C PHE A 305 -27.70 -3.99 13.13
N SER A 306 -27.69 -5.29 13.25
CA SER A 306 -28.01 -6.17 12.13
C SER A 306 -29.50 -6.21 11.91
N LYS A 307 -29.97 -5.69 10.77
CA LYS A 307 -31.41 -5.77 10.40
C LYS A 307 -31.84 -7.19 10.05
N THR A 308 -30.89 -8.03 9.69
CA THR A 308 -31.03 -9.44 9.36
C THR A 308 -30.27 -10.34 10.30
N PHE A 309 -30.47 -11.63 10.21
CA PHE A 309 -29.73 -12.62 10.97
C PHE A 309 -28.39 -12.90 10.26
N LEU A 310 -27.31 -12.80 10.98
CA LEU A 310 -25.93 -13.04 10.54
C LEU A 310 -25.54 -14.49 10.85
N THR A 311 -24.81 -15.11 9.96
CA THR A 311 -24.17 -16.41 10.23
C THR A 311 -23.00 -16.27 11.21
N GLY A 312 -22.50 -17.35 11.77
CA GLY A 312 -21.33 -17.33 12.65
C GLY A 312 -20.07 -16.78 11.98
N ALA A 313 -19.89 -16.99 10.67
CA ALA A 313 -18.78 -16.43 9.89
C ALA A 313 -18.90 -14.91 9.72
N GLU A 314 -20.12 -14.41 9.51
CA GLU A 314 -20.38 -12.96 9.38
C GLU A 314 -20.22 -12.21 10.71
N LEU A 315 -20.45 -12.87 11.85
CA LEU A 315 -20.14 -12.30 13.16
C LEU A 315 -18.64 -12.02 13.32
N ASP A 316 -17.80 -12.94 12.84
CA ASP A 316 -16.33 -12.82 12.91
C ASP A 316 -15.82 -11.63 12.04
N GLU A 317 -16.62 -11.18 11.07
CA GLU A 317 -16.32 -10.02 10.20
C GLU A 317 -16.75 -8.66 10.78
N LEU A 318 -17.50 -8.63 11.89
CA LEU A 318 -17.98 -7.38 12.51
C LEU A 318 -16.90 -6.57 13.22
N GLY A 319 -15.69 -7.11 13.37
CA GLY A 319 -14.61 -6.45 14.12
C GLY A 319 -14.78 -6.49 15.64
N LEU A 320 -15.66 -7.34 16.15
CA LEU A 320 -15.80 -7.65 17.56
C LEU A 320 -14.67 -8.56 18.03
N GLY A 321 -14.29 -8.47 19.30
CA GLY A 321 -13.31 -9.36 19.91
C GLY A 321 -13.85 -10.80 20.06
N ALA A 322 -12.94 -11.77 20.21
CA ALA A 322 -13.29 -13.17 20.33
C ALA A 322 -14.24 -13.45 21.53
N GLU A 323 -14.09 -12.70 22.63
CA GLU A 323 -14.94 -12.80 23.82
C GLU A 323 -16.37 -12.38 23.51
N GLN A 324 -16.57 -11.27 22.77
CA GLN A 324 -17.90 -10.81 22.37
C GLN A 324 -18.57 -11.77 21.40
N VAL A 325 -17.83 -12.32 20.45
CA VAL A 325 -18.35 -13.35 19.53
C VAL A 325 -18.74 -14.62 20.28
N ALA A 326 -17.92 -15.07 21.23
CA ALA A 326 -18.23 -16.22 22.08
C ALA A 326 -19.49 -15.97 22.95
N PHE A 327 -19.63 -14.76 23.51
CA PHE A 327 -20.83 -14.35 24.23
C PHE A 327 -22.07 -14.44 23.34
N ILE A 328 -22.03 -13.92 22.11
CA ILE A 328 -23.17 -13.98 21.17
C ILE A 328 -23.54 -15.44 20.88
N LYS A 329 -22.58 -16.30 20.57
CA LYS A 329 -22.80 -17.70 20.22
C LYS A 329 -23.32 -18.54 21.41
N GLY A 330 -22.91 -18.20 22.64
CA GLY A 330 -23.27 -18.94 23.86
C GLY A 330 -24.50 -18.44 24.61
N SER A 331 -25.09 -17.31 24.20
CA SER A 331 -26.19 -16.67 24.94
C SER A 331 -27.56 -16.94 24.34
N GLU A 332 -28.61 -16.64 25.13
CA GLU A 332 -30.00 -16.63 24.67
C GLU A 332 -30.40 -15.23 24.17
N ALA A 333 -31.43 -15.18 23.28
CA ALA A 333 -31.94 -13.92 22.76
C ALA A 333 -32.37 -12.97 23.88
N GLY A 334 -32.00 -11.71 23.78
CA GLY A 334 -32.24 -10.67 24.78
C GLY A 334 -31.04 -10.42 25.70
N ALA A 335 -30.03 -11.30 25.73
CA ALA A 335 -28.84 -11.15 26.56
C ALA A 335 -27.99 -9.92 26.13
N VAL A 336 -27.41 -9.25 27.14
CA VAL A 336 -26.45 -8.13 26.97
C VAL A 336 -25.23 -8.45 27.81
N ASN A 337 -24.04 -8.34 27.21
CA ASN A 337 -22.79 -8.53 27.93
C ASN A 337 -22.51 -7.37 28.90
N ASP A 338 -21.52 -7.56 29.76
CA ASP A 338 -20.93 -6.49 30.62
C ASP A 338 -19.42 -6.50 30.39
N PRO A 339 -18.95 -5.79 29.34
CA PRO A 339 -17.57 -5.95 28.87
C PRO A 339 -16.56 -5.28 29.81
N GLN A 340 -15.36 -5.85 29.86
CA GLN A 340 -14.19 -5.20 30.42
C GLN A 340 -13.55 -4.26 29.37
N LEU A 341 -12.68 -3.36 29.83
CA LEU A 341 -11.92 -2.48 28.97
C LEU A 341 -10.87 -3.30 28.18
N VAL A 342 -10.94 -3.26 26.87
CA VAL A 342 -9.97 -3.90 25.96
C VAL A 342 -9.60 -2.93 24.86
N SER A 343 -8.30 -2.70 24.66
CA SER A 343 -7.79 -1.76 23.63
C SER A 343 -8.47 -0.38 23.73
N ASP A 344 -8.55 0.16 24.96
CA ASP A 344 -9.15 1.47 25.30
C ASP A 344 -10.61 1.66 24.86
N ARG A 345 -11.39 0.56 24.80
CA ARG A 345 -12.83 0.62 24.50
C ARG A 345 -13.62 -0.45 25.25
N TYR A 346 -14.91 -0.19 25.40
CA TYR A 346 -15.93 -1.12 25.89
C TYR A 346 -16.86 -1.51 24.74
N ASP A 347 -16.90 -2.79 24.35
CA ASP A 347 -17.81 -3.30 23.32
C ASP A 347 -19.05 -3.90 23.99
N VAL A 348 -20.09 -3.08 24.18
CA VAL A 348 -21.39 -3.52 24.72
C VAL A 348 -22.21 -4.14 23.61
N VAL A 349 -22.48 -5.43 23.73
CA VAL A 349 -23.17 -6.23 22.71
C VAL A 349 -24.49 -6.77 23.26
N LYS A 350 -25.55 -6.69 22.45
CA LYS A 350 -26.82 -7.35 22.68
C LYS A 350 -27.10 -8.40 21.63
N LEU A 351 -27.43 -9.60 22.05
CA LEU A 351 -28.04 -10.62 21.20
C LEU A 351 -29.53 -10.33 21.11
N VAL A 352 -30.00 -9.75 20.01
CA VAL A 352 -31.39 -9.32 19.80
C VAL A 352 -32.25 -10.52 19.46
N GLY A 353 -31.78 -11.43 18.63
CA GLY A 353 -32.49 -12.63 18.20
C GLY A 353 -31.56 -13.74 17.75
N LYS A 354 -32.07 -14.97 17.79
CA LYS A 354 -31.35 -16.18 17.43
C LYS A 354 -32.31 -17.15 16.74
N LYS A 355 -31.91 -17.72 15.60
CA LYS A 355 -32.72 -18.71 14.88
C LYS A 355 -31.87 -19.62 14.02
N MET A 356 -32.42 -20.76 13.64
CA MET A 356 -31.88 -21.57 12.54
C MET A 356 -32.30 -20.96 11.21
N ALA A 357 -31.36 -20.64 10.34
CA ALA A 357 -31.59 -20.09 9.00
C ALA A 357 -30.62 -20.68 7.98
N THR A 358 -30.99 -20.75 6.70
CA THR A 358 -30.03 -21.17 5.66
C THR A 358 -28.81 -20.27 5.65
N SER A 359 -27.63 -20.87 5.59
CA SER A 359 -26.37 -20.11 5.55
C SER A 359 -26.18 -19.35 4.24
N GLY A 360 -26.98 -19.64 3.21
CA GLY A 360 -26.97 -18.92 1.96
C GLY A 360 -27.81 -19.57 0.87
N VAL A 361 -28.02 -18.84 -0.19
CA VAL A 361 -28.66 -19.31 -1.43
C VAL A 361 -27.86 -18.84 -2.63
N SER A 362 -27.90 -19.58 -3.74
CA SER A 362 -27.46 -19.06 -5.04
C SER A 362 -28.58 -18.20 -5.63
N VAL A 363 -28.25 -17.14 -6.31
CA VAL A 363 -29.22 -16.24 -6.93
C VAL A 363 -28.99 -16.15 -8.43
N ARG A 364 -30.07 -16.32 -9.20
CA ARG A 364 -30.05 -16.02 -10.63
C ARG A 364 -30.89 -14.78 -10.90
N MET A 365 -30.47 -14.00 -11.91
CA MET A 365 -31.17 -12.79 -12.32
C MET A 365 -31.27 -12.68 -13.85
N ILE A 366 -32.35 -12.09 -14.34
CA ILE A 366 -32.56 -11.66 -15.71
C ILE A 366 -32.93 -10.19 -15.69
N VAL A 367 -32.12 -9.34 -16.30
CA VAL A 367 -32.36 -7.91 -16.42
C VAL A 367 -33.04 -7.63 -17.76
N LEU A 368 -34.18 -6.96 -17.74
CA LEU A 368 -35.02 -6.70 -18.92
C LEU A 368 -35.34 -5.22 -19.05
N SER A 369 -35.48 -4.74 -20.28
CA SER A 369 -36.01 -3.39 -20.53
C SER A 369 -37.53 -3.42 -20.62
N ASP A 370 -38.21 -2.51 -19.92
CA ASP A 370 -39.67 -2.34 -20.00
C ASP A 370 -40.12 -1.67 -21.33
N SER A 371 -39.17 -1.28 -22.19
CA SER A 371 -39.48 -0.79 -23.54
C SER A 371 -40.18 -1.84 -24.41
N VAL A 372 -39.96 -3.15 -24.12
CA VAL A 372 -40.64 -4.27 -24.77
C VAL A 372 -41.84 -4.68 -23.91
N LYS A 373 -43.00 -4.16 -24.25
CA LYS A 373 -44.23 -4.39 -23.49
C LYS A 373 -44.54 -5.88 -23.33
N GLY A 374 -44.75 -6.34 -22.09
CA GLY A 374 -45.13 -7.72 -21.78
C GLY A 374 -43.96 -8.74 -21.82
N GLN A 375 -42.74 -8.35 -22.12
CA GLN A 375 -41.60 -9.29 -22.17
C GLN A 375 -41.33 -9.90 -20.79
N ALA A 376 -41.27 -9.10 -19.73
CA ALA A 376 -41.06 -9.58 -18.36
C ALA A 376 -42.15 -10.55 -17.91
N ASP A 377 -43.41 -10.27 -18.23
CA ASP A 377 -44.55 -11.12 -17.89
C ASP A 377 -44.50 -12.45 -18.67
N SER A 378 -44.16 -12.40 -19.97
CA SER A 378 -44.00 -13.60 -20.78
C SER A 378 -42.88 -14.50 -20.28
N ILE A 379 -41.71 -13.92 -19.94
CA ILE A 379 -40.57 -14.70 -19.44
C ILE A 379 -40.90 -15.26 -18.05
N MET A 380 -41.56 -14.49 -17.19
CA MET A 380 -42.02 -14.95 -15.88
C MET A 380 -43.01 -16.11 -16.00
N ALA A 381 -43.96 -16.07 -16.95
CA ALA A 381 -44.89 -17.15 -17.22
C ALA A 381 -44.14 -18.42 -17.71
N GLN A 382 -43.17 -18.29 -18.59
CA GLN A 382 -42.32 -19.41 -19.04
C GLN A 382 -41.53 -20.03 -17.87
N LEU A 383 -40.93 -19.20 -17.01
CA LEU A 383 -40.21 -19.68 -15.82
C LEU A 383 -41.13 -20.43 -14.84
N ASN A 384 -42.34 -19.92 -14.63
CA ASN A 384 -43.36 -20.56 -13.78
C ASN A 384 -43.92 -21.86 -14.39
N SER A 385 -43.85 -22.04 -15.72
CA SER A 385 -44.19 -23.28 -16.41
C SER A 385 -43.02 -24.28 -16.50
N GLY A 386 -41.85 -23.97 -15.87
CA GLY A 386 -40.72 -24.88 -15.78
C GLY A 386 -39.61 -24.68 -16.83
N ALA A 387 -39.63 -23.59 -17.61
CA ALA A 387 -38.56 -23.26 -18.53
C ALA A 387 -37.22 -23.01 -17.80
N SER A 388 -36.12 -23.31 -18.48
CA SER A 388 -34.79 -23.12 -17.92
C SER A 388 -34.49 -21.65 -17.70
N PHE A 389 -34.24 -21.26 -16.45
CA PHE A 389 -33.81 -19.89 -16.10
C PHE A 389 -32.51 -19.53 -16.79
N ALA A 390 -31.56 -20.46 -16.85
CA ALA A 390 -30.27 -20.24 -17.45
C ALA A 390 -30.36 -19.93 -18.95
N GLU A 391 -31.20 -20.65 -19.69
CA GLU A 391 -31.37 -20.42 -21.12
C GLU A 391 -32.09 -19.09 -21.41
N LEU A 392 -33.10 -18.77 -20.61
CA LEU A 392 -33.79 -17.48 -20.75
C LEU A 392 -32.89 -16.30 -20.36
N ALA A 393 -32.01 -16.45 -19.35
CA ALA A 393 -31.03 -15.45 -18.99
C ALA A 393 -30.02 -15.19 -20.12
N LYS A 394 -29.45 -16.25 -20.71
CA LYS A 394 -28.53 -16.14 -21.86
C LYS A 394 -29.17 -15.46 -23.05
N LYS A 395 -30.46 -15.71 -23.28
CA LYS A 395 -31.19 -15.23 -24.47
C LYS A 395 -31.71 -13.80 -24.32
N HIS A 396 -32.12 -13.40 -23.11
CA HIS A 396 -32.92 -12.19 -22.92
C HIS A 396 -32.32 -11.19 -21.93
N SER A 397 -31.36 -11.56 -21.08
CA SER A 397 -30.82 -10.63 -20.08
C SER A 397 -29.97 -9.53 -20.73
N LEU A 398 -30.22 -8.31 -20.32
CA LEU A 398 -29.38 -7.15 -20.68
C LEU A 398 -28.06 -7.13 -19.91
N ASP A 399 -27.99 -7.79 -18.77
CA ASP A 399 -26.76 -7.92 -17.99
C ASP A 399 -25.91 -9.06 -18.54
N GLN A 400 -24.94 -8.72 -19.39
CA GLN A 400 -24.04 -9.67 -20.03
C GLN A 400 -23.12 -10.36 -19.02
N SER A 401 -22.84 -9.74 -17.89
CA SER A 401 -21.91 -10.27 -16.87
C SER A 401 -22.46 -11.56 -16.25
N THR A 402 -23.77 -11.60 -15.94
CA THR A 402 -24.44 -12.79 -15.41
C THR A 402 -25.07 -13.66 -16.49
N ALA A 403 -25.47 -13.10 -17.64
CA ALA A 403 -26.12 -13.83 -18.73
C ALA A 403 -25.27 -15.02 -19.20
N ALA A 404 -23.97 -14.85 -19.39
CA ALA A 404 -23.03 -15.91 -19.80
C ALA A 404 -23.05 -17.11 -18.84
N SER A 405 -23.21 -16.86 -17.53
CA SER A 405 -23.35 -17.86 -16.47
C SER A 405 -24.80 -18.28 -16.21
N GLY A 406 -25.70 -18.03 -17.19
CA GLY A 406 -27.15 -18.35 -17.06
C GLY A 406 -27.84 -17.55 -15.99
N GLY A 407 -27.46 -16.31 -15.81
CA GLY A 407 -28.01 -15.38 -14.82
C GLY A 407 -27.47 -15.54 -13.39
N LEU A 408 -26.54 -16.47 -13.15
CA LEU A 408 -25.97 -16.73 -11.83
C LEU A 408 -25.13 -15.54 -11.36
N ILE A 409 -25.45 -14.97 -10.19
CA ILE A 409 -24.62 -13.95 -9.55
C ILE A 409 -23.35 -14.61 -9.02
N GLN A 410 -22.21 -14.07 -9.41
CA GLN A 410 -20.89 -14.52 -9.00
C GLN A 410 -20.04 -13.31 -8.65
N LEU A 411 -19.46 -13.29 -7.45
CA LEU A 411 -18.66 -12.17 -6.97
C LEU A 411 -17.31 -12.66 -6.45
N PRO A 412 -16.21 -11.96 -6.76
CA PRO A 412 -14.93 -12.27 -6.13
C PRO A 412 -14.98 -11.92 -4.64
N ASN A 413 -14.50 -12.81 -3.81
CA ASN A 413 -14.30 -12.55 -2.39
C ASN A 413 -12.94 -11.89 -2.13
N ARG A 414 -12.66 -11.53 -0.88
CA ARG A 414 -11.39 -10.90 -0.47
C ARG A 414 -10.13 -11.73 -0.75
N TYR A 415 -10.28 -13.02 -1.05
CA TYR A 415 -9.18 -13.93 -1.39
C TYR A 415 -9.06 -14.17 -2.89
N GLY A 416 -9.83 -13.46 -3.73
CA GLY A 416 -9.85 -13.63 -5.18
C GLY A 416 -10.58 -14.89 -5.67
N MET A 417 -11.24 -15.64 -4.77
CA MET A 417 -12.12 -16.74 -5.14
C MET A 417 -13.49 -16.21 -5.52
N VAL A 418 -14.25 -16.98 -6.30
CA VAL A 418 -15.58 -16.60 -6.77
C VAL A 418 -16.63 -17.24 -5.89
N ASP A 419 -17.39 -16.41 -5.16
CA ASP A 419 -18.57 -16.84 -4.40
C ASP A 419 -19.81 -16.78 -5.27
N SER A 420 -20.65 -17.81 -5.19
CA SER A 420 -21.93 -17.92 -5.87
C SER A 420 -23.11 -18.22 -4.94
N THR A 421 -22.84 -18.27 -3.64
CA THR A 421 -23.83 -18.49 -2.56
C THR A 421 -23.72 -17.36 -1.57
N PHE A 422 -24.85 -16.77 -1.19
CA PHE A 422 -24.91 -15.57 -0.38
C PHE A 422 -25.94 -15.71 0.75
N SER A 423 -25.58 -15.26 1.94
CA SER A 423 -26.52 -15.09 3.05
C SER A 423 -27.51 -13.95 2.78
N GLU A 424 -28.55 -13.84 3.59
CA GLU A 424 -29.53 -12.75 3.52
C GLU A 424 -28.84 -11.38 3.68
N SER A 425 -27.95 -11.25 4.65
CA SER A 425 -27.22 -10.00 4.91
C SER A 425 -26.33 -9.61 3.73
N LYS A 426 -25.64 -10.59 3.14
CA LYS A 426 -24.76 -10.38 2.00
C LYS A 426 -25.52 -9.96 0.74
N LEU A 427 -26.70 -10.57 0.49
CA LEU A 427 -27.55 -10.15 -0.62
C LEU A 427 -28.06 -8.70 -0.48
N ILE A 428 -28.41 -8.28 0.74
CA ILE A 428 -28.80 -6.89 1.00
C ILE A 428 -27.62 -5.95 0.74
N GLN A 429 -26.42 -6.32 1.18
CA GLN A 429 -25.21 -5.54 0.93
C GLN A 429 -24.90 -5.41 -0.57
N ILE A 430 -24.99 -6.50 -1.33
CA ILE A 430 -24.81 -6.51 -2.80
C ILE A 430 -25.84 -5.60 -3.49
N ALA A 431 -27.07 -5.59 -2.99
CA ALA A 431 -28.16 -4.79 -3.54
C ALA A 431 -28.08 -3.30 -3.17
N GLN A 432 -27.22 -2.91 -2.22
CA GLN A 432 -27.02 -1.50 -1.86
C GLN A 432 -26.55 -0.70 -3.07
N GLY A 433 -27.27 0.37 -3.39
CA GLY A 433 -26.99 1.20 -4.56
C GLY A 433 -27.67 0.77 -5.85
N SER A 434 -28.15 -0.48 -5.98
CA SER A 434 -28.88 -0.96 -7.16
C SER A 434 -30.38 -0.60 -7.16
N GLY A 435 -30.94 -0.25 -6.01
CA GLY A 435 -32.39 -0.03 -5.80
C GLY A 435 -33.22 -1.32 -5.83
N LEU A 436 -32.58 -2.50 -5.83
CA LEU A 436 -33.24 -3.79 -5.78
C LEU A 436 -33.42 -4.24 -4.33
N ASN A 437 -34.58 -4.80 -4.02
CA ASN A 437 -34.87 -5.34 -2.70
C ASN A 437 -34.73 -6.87 -2.71
N LEU A 438 -33.49 -7.37 -2.66
CA LEU A 438 -33.20 -8.79 -2.72
C LEU A 438 -33.58 -9.57 -1.44
N ASP A 439 -33.84 -8.90 -0.31
CA ASP A 439 -34.34 -9.53 0.92
C ASP A 439 -35.67 -10.27 0.70
N THR A 440 -36.44 -9.86 -0.31
CA THR A 440 -37.69 -10.52 -0.72
C THR A 440 -37.46 -12.01 -1.04
N LEU A 441 -36.28 -12.40 -1.51
CA LEU A 441 -35.95 -13.79 -1.83
C LEU A 441 -35.94 -14.71 -0.59
N TYR A 442 -35.69 -14.17 0.59
CA TYR A 442 -35.75 -14.91 1.86
C TYR A 442 -37.16 -14.94 2.48
N LYS A 443 -38.15 -14.20 1.90
CA LYS A 443 -39.53 -14.15 2.34
C LYS A 443 -40.48 -15.04 1.53
N VAL A 444 -39.95 -15.65 0.45
CA VAL A 444 -40.68 -16.56 -0.44
C VAL A 444 -40.02 -17.92 -0.46
N PRO A 445 -40.73 -19.00 -0.82
CA PRO A 445 -40.12 -20.32 -0.99
C PRO A 445 -39.00 -20.29 -2.04
N VAL A 446 -37.88 -21.02 -1.75
CA VAL A 446 -36.79 -21.16 -2.70
C VAL A 446 -37.31 -21.73 -4.03
N GLY A 447 -36.86 -21.19 -5.14
CA GLY A 447 -37.33 -21.55 -6.49
C GLY A 447 -38.42 -20.59 -7.02
N THR A 448 -39.03 -19.74 -6.16
CA THR A 448 -40.01 -18.75 -6.60
C THR A 448 -39.33 -17.63 -7.40
N VAL A 449 -39.91 -17.29 -8.57
CA VAL A 449 -39.45 -16.16 -9.37
C VAL A 449 -40.10 -14.88 -8.86
N VAL A 450 -39.28 -13.89 -8.52
CA VAL A 450 -39.72 -12.58 -8.04
C VAL A 450 -39.35 -11.50 -9.05
N ARG A 451 -40.26 -10.61 -9.36
CA ARG A 451 -40.00 -9.43 -10.20
C ARG A 451 -39.63 -8.25 -9.29
N LEU A 452 -38.50 -7.67 -9.52
CA LEU A 452 -37.94 -6.49 -8.85
C LEU A 452 -37.60 -5.41 -9.89
N GLY A 453 -37.14 -4.25 -9.43
CA GLY A 453 -36.72 -3.13 -10.28
C GLY A 453 -37.79 -2.03 -10.38
N ARG A 454 -37.43 -0.95 -11.04
CA ARG A 454 -38.33 0.20 -11.35
C ARG A 454 -38.19 0.51 -12.84
N ALA A 455 -39.29 0.87 -13.48
CA ALA A 455 -39.26 1.33 -14.86
C ALA A 455 -38.13 2.36 -15.07
N PRO A 456 -37.33 2.25 -16.14
CA PRO A 456 -37.56 1.40 -17.33
C PRO A 456 -36.96 -0.02 -17.28
N ILE A 457 -36.58 -0.54 -16.13
CA ILE A 457 -35.90 -1.83 -15.97
C ILE A 457 -36.69 -2.75 -15.05
N SER A 458 -36.96 -3.99 -15.50
CA SER A 458 -37.45 -5.11 -14.72
C SER A 458 -36.38 -6.14 -14.50
N VAL A 459 -36.24 -6.65 -13.27
CA VAL A 459 -35.30 -7.70 -12.90
C VAL A 459 -36.08 -8.89 -12.37
N LEU A 460 -36.02 -10.03 -13.05
CA LEU A 460 -36.52 -11.30 -12.55
C LEU A 460 -35.44 -11.99 -11.76
N VAL A 461 -35.71 -12.36 -10.52
CA VAL A 461 -34.75 -13.02 -9.63
C VAL A 461 -35.31 -14.30 -9.06
N ARG A 462 -34.44 -15.29 -8.83
CA ARG A 462 -34.81 -16.57 -8.22
C ARG A 462 -33.68 -17.06 -7.32
N ALA A 463 -34.04 -17.44 -6.08
CA ALA A 463 -33.10 -18.13 -5.19
C ALA A 463 -33.10 -19.62 -5.48
N GLU A 464 -31.92 -20.24 -5.50
CA GLU A 464 -31.69 -21.67 -5.76
C GLU A 464 -30.67 -22.24 -4.77
N ASN A 465 -30.58 -23.57 -4.70
CA ASN A 465 -29.54 -24.30 -3.96
C ASN A 465 -29.36 -23.79 -2.50
N PRO A 466 -30.41 -23.89 -1.65
CA PRO A 466 -30.29 -23.47 -0.27
C PRO A 466 -29.21 -24.30 0.44
N GLN A 467 -28.32 -23.61 1.12
CA GLN A 467 -27.27 -24.22 1.92
C GLN A 467 -27.84 -24.73 3.26
N PRO A 468 -27.17 -25.64 3.97
CA PRO A 468 -27.61 -26.11 5.25
C PRO A 468 -27.94 -25.00 6.22
N ALA A 469 -28.99 -25.20 7.02
CA ALA A 469 -29.37 -24.25 8.05
C ALA A 469 -28.32 -24.23 9.16
N VAL A 470 -27.92 -23.03 9.55
CA VAL A 470 -26.98 -22.78 10.64
C VAL A 470 -27.62 -21.85 11.66
N GLU A 471 -27.12 -21.88 12.87
CA GLU A 471 -27.50 -20.94 13.89
C GLU A 471 -27.08 -19.52 13.45
N SER A 472 -28.05 -18.61 13.43
CA SER A 472 -27.88 -17.24 12.93
C SER A 472 -28.37 -16.23 13.96
N TYR A 473 -27.73 -15.08 14.01
CA TYR A 473 -27.79 -14.15 15.11
C TYR A 473 -28.18 -12.75 14.63
N GLN A 474 -29.11 -12.13 15.29
CA GLN A 474 -29.41 -10.72 15.14
C GLN A 474 -28.78 -9.98 16.31
N VAL A 475 -27.84 -9.07 16.01
CA VAL A 475 -27.02 -8.44 17.02
C VAL A 475 -27.04 -6.92 16.92
N ALA A 476 -26.88 -6.27 18.06
CA ALA A 476 -26.61 -4.85 18.14
C ALA A 476 -25.41 -4.62 19.05
N PHE A 477 -24.59 -3.64 18.75
CA PHE A 477 -23.51 -3.25 19.65
C PHE A 477 -23.22 -1.75 19.62
N VAL A 478 -22.59 -1.30 20.69
CA VAL A 478 -22.00 0.02 20.87
C VAL A 478 -20.57 -0.18 21.35
N SER A 479 -19.60 0.35 20.61
CA SER A 479 -18.20 0.40 21.01
C SER A 479 -17.89 1.78 21.59
N ILE A 480 -17.72 1.87 22.89
CA ILE A 480 -17.50 3.11 23.63
C ILE A 480 -15.98 3.25 23.85
N PRO A 481 -15.30 4.16 23.13
CA PRO A 481 -13.89 4.39 23.32
C PRO A 481 -13.65 5.24 24.58
N ALA A 482 -12.59 4.92 25.32
CA ALA A 482 -12.05 5.84 26.30
C ALA A 482 -11.20 6.90 25.54
N THR A 483 -11.75 8.09 25.36
CA THR A 483 -11.08 9.22 24.71
C THR A 483 -10.66 10.26 25.75
N PHE A 484 -9.56 10.95 25.49
CA PHE A 484 -9.15 12.03 26.39
C PHE A 484 -10.07 13.25 26.23
N SER A 485 -10.35 13.91 27.33
CA SER A 485 -11.13 15.15 27.37
C SER A 485 -10.30 16.37 26.97
N PRO A 486 -10.93 17.51 26.63
CA PRO A 486 -10.25 18.78 26.42
C PRO A 486 -9.41 19.20 27.61
N GLU A 487 -9.85 18.91 28.84
CA GLU A 487 -9.15 19.17 30.09
C GLU A 487 -7.83 18.40 30.14
N THR A 488 -7.85 17.08 29.85
CA THR A 488 -6.66 16.24 29.79
C THR A 488 -5.71 16.74 28.69
N TYR A 489 -6.23 17.08 27.51
CA TYR A 489 -5.42 17.63 26.43
C TYR A 489 -4.73 18.94 26.86
N ASN A 490 -5.49 19.89 27.42
CA ASN A 490 -4.97 21.20 27.83
C ASN A 490 -3.91 21.09 28.93
N GLU A 491 -4.07 20.16 29.88
CA GLU A 491 -3.05 19.87 30.91
C GLU A 491 -1.74 19.41 30.23
N LYS A 492 -1.79 18.45 29.33
CA LYS A 492 -0.62 17.91 28.61
C LYS A 492 0.01 18.94 27.68
N TYR A 493 -0.82 19.73 27.00
CA TYR A 493 -0.36 20.84 26.16
C TYR A 493 0.37 21.90 26.98
N ALA A 494 -0.15 22.28 28.15
CA ALA A 494 0.49 23.20 29.06
C ALA A 494 1.82 22.66 29.64
N ALA A 495 1.89 21.35 29.92
CA ALA A 495 3.12 20.70 30.36
C ALA A 495 4.20 20.77 29.26
N MET A 496 3.89 20.44 28.03
CA MET A 496 4.82 20.54 26.90
C MET A 496 5.26 21.99 26.64
N ASN A 497 4.35 22.97 26.77
CA ASN A 497 4.70 24.39 26.63
C ASN A 497 5.65 24.86 27.73
N ARG A 498 5.55 24.37 28.98
CA ARG A 498 6.53 24.66 30.02
C ARG A 498 7.93 24.14 29.69
N ILE A 499 8.02 22.96 29.05
CA ILE A 499 9.28 22.43 28.52
C ILE A 499 9.85 23.35 27.45
N LEU A 500 9.04 23.72 26.46
CA LEU A 500 9.44 24.61 25.36
C LEU A 500 9.88 25.99 25.87
N GLY A 501 9.13 26.59 26.78
CA GLY A 501 9.41 27.92 27.36
C GLY A 501 10.59 27.93 28.34
N GLY A 502 11.09 26.77 28.76
CA GLY A 502 12.13 26.66 29.77
C GLY A 502 13.54 27.08 29.32
N GLY A 503 13.76 27.31 28.03
CA GLY A 503 15.04 27.74 27.46
C GLY A 503 16.19 26.73 27.63
N GLY A 504 17.40 27.13 27.27
CA GLY A 504 18.62 26.31 27.48
C GLY A 504 18.96 25.32 26.38
N GLY A 505 18.29 25.42 25.21
CA GLY A 505 18.51 24.57 24.07
C GLY A 505 17.86 23.18 24.22
N PHE A 506 17.90 22.39 23.10
CA PHE A 506 17.18 21.11 23.03
C PHE A 506 17.56 20.12 24.13
N GLU A 507 18.85 19.94 24.43
CA GLU A 507 19.30 18.94 25.42
C GLU A 507 18.88 19.30 26.86
N ALA A 508 18.78 20.60 27.19
CA ALA A 508 18.26 21.02 28.48
C ALA A 508 16.75 20.75 28.60
N MET A 509 16.01 20.99 27.52
CA MET A 509 14.59 20.65 27.42
C MET A 509 14.37 19.14 27.48
N ALA A 510 15.17 18.34 26.73
CA ALA A 510 15.11 16.90 26.72
C ALA A 510 15.28 16.27 28.10
N LYS A 511 16.29 16.73 28.87
CA LYS A 511 16.50 16.27 30.26
C LYS A 511 15.33 16.59 31.20
N LYS A 512 14.65 17.72 31.00
CA LYS A 512 13.43 18.04 31.77
C LYS A 512 12.27 17.15 31.35
N ALA A 513 12.09 16.97 30.04
CA ALA A 513 11.05 16.13 29.47
C ALA A 513 11.18 14.67 29.94
N GLU A 514 12.38 14.10 29.91
CA GLU A 514 12.66 12.74 30.41
C GLU A 514 12.31 12.58 31.90
N LYS A 515 12.57 13.60 32.72
CA LYS A 515 12.17 13.59 34.13
C LYS A 515 10.65 13.65 34.34
N GLU A 516 9.93 14.27 33.42
CA GLU A 516 8.46 14.31 33.44
C GLU A 516 7.84 13.08 32.73
N GLY A 517 8.66 12.11 32.26
CA GLY A 517 8.22 10.88 31.61
C GLY A 517 7.85 11.04 30.13
N PHE A 518 8.28 12.13 29.48
CA PHE A 518 8.06 12.36 28.06
C PHE A 518 9.12 11.62 27.24
N SER A 519 8.74 11.23 26.02
CA SER A 519 9.64 10.51 25.11
C SER A 519 10.59 11.48 24.40
N VAL A 520 11.86 11.09 24.30
CA VAL A 520 12.89 11.82 23.56
C VAL A 520 13.51 10.89 22.51
N ALA A 521 13.35 11.25 21.23
CA ALA A 521 14.00 10.57 20.12
C ALA A 521 15.16 11.43 19.60
N ARG A 522 16.27 10.76 19.22
CA ARG A 522 17.47 11.44 18.76
C ARG A 522 17.91 10.94 17.41
N ASN A 523 18.39 11.86 16.56
CA ASN A 523 19.02 11.59 15.27
C ASN A 523 18.15 10.74 14.31
N ILE A 524 16.85 11.05 14.28
CA ILE A 524 15.92 10.40 13.35
C ILE A 524 16.14 10.96 11.94
N PRO A 525 16.55 10.15 10.97
CA PRO A 525 16.78 10.63 9.61
C PRO A 525 15.43 10.82 8.88
N ILE A 526 15.28 11.97 8.26
CA ILE A 526 14.13 12.30 7.39
C ILE A 526 14.60 12.84 6.05
N SER A 527 13.75 12.74 5.06
CA SER A 527 13.92 13.33 3.73
C SER A 527 12.59 13.89 3.21
N THR A 528 12.58 14.44 2.02
CA THR A 528 11.34 14.87 1.34
C THR A 528 10.35 13.73 1.13
N GLN A 529 10.81 12.48 1.15
CA GLN A 529 10.00 11.28 0.95
C GLN A 529 9.48 10.67 2.25
N SER A 530 9.90 11.17 3.42
CA SER A 530 9.49 10.62 4.71
C SER A 530 7.99 10.86 4.96
N PRO A 531 7.17 9.80 5.15
CA PRO A 531 5.75 9.95 5.37
C PRO A 531 5.43 10.45 6.79
N ALA A 532 6.28 10.13 7.74
CA ALA A 532 6.13 10.47 9.15
C ALA A 532 7.48 10.70 9.82
N LEU A 533 7.50 11.39 10.95
CA LEU A 533 8.68 11.61 11.79
C LEU A 533 8.83 10.43 12.78
N GLY A 534 9.65 9.46 12.41
CA GLY A 534 9.78 8.22 13.19
C GLY A 534 8.43 7.49 13.29
N GLN A 535 7.92 7.29 14.51
CA GLN A 535 6.64 6.63 14.76
C GLN A 535 5.47 7.62 14.95
N ILE A 536 5.68 8.92 14.74
CA ILE A 536 4.66 9.94 14.99
C ILE A 536 3.82 10.15 13.71
N PRO A 537 2.54 9.73 13.70
CA PRO A 537 1.66 9.91 12.55
C PRO A 537 1.37 11.39 12.29
N SER A 538 0.91 11.71 11.08
CA SER A 538 0.47 13.06 10.68
C SER A 538 1.47 14.17 11.02
N SER A 539 2.78 13.86 10.99
CA SER A 539 3.86 14.78 11.39
C SER A 539 4.46 15.58 10.24
N ARG A 540 3.76 15.66 9.09
CA ARG A 540 4.26 16.31 7.88
C ARG A 540 4.68 17.76 8.10
N GLN A 541 3.93 18.54 8.90
CA GLN A 541 4.29 19.92 9.23
C GLN A 541 5.64 20.05 9.96
N VAL A 542 5.98 19.06 10.80
CA VAL A 542 7.28 19.00 11.48
C VAL A 542 8.39 18.68 10.50
N ILE A 543 8.16 17.71 9.61
CA ILE A 543 9.11 17.33 8.55
C ILE A 543 9.38 18.54 7.64
N SER A 544 8.33 19.20 7.15
CA SER A 544 8.46 20.36 6.28
C SER A 544 9.24 21.50 6.96
N TRP A 545 8.98 21.75 8.23
CA TRP A 545 9.76 22.71 9.01
C TRP A 545 11.24 22.29 9.09
N ALA A 546 11.52 21.04 9.48
CA ALA A 546 12.87 20.55 9.71
C ALA A 546 13.73 20.54 8.42
N LEU A 547 13.12 20.26 7.26
CA LEU A 547 13.82 20.32 5.98
C LEU A 547 14.28 21.73 5.58
N ASN A 548 13.69 22.79 6.19
CA ASN A 548 13.98 24.18 5.88
C ASN A 548 14.67 24.92 7.04
N ALA A 549 14.67 24.38 8.26
CA ALA A 549 15.29 24.99 9.43
C ALA A 549 16.82 24.80 9.43
N LYS A 550 17.54 25.59 10.20
CA LYS A 550 19.00 25.51 10.30
C LYS A 550 19.44 24.42 11.28
N GLU A 551 20.65 23.90 11.09
CA GLU A 551 21.27 23.00 12.09
C GLU A 551 21.31 23.67 13.47
N GLY A 552 20.91 22.92 14.50
CA GLY A 552 20.78 23.41 15.88
C GLY A 552 19.52 24.21 16.17
N GLU A 553 18.70 24.52 15.17
CA GLU A 553 17.45 25.24 15.38
C GLU A 553 16.41 24.36 16.06
N VAL A 554 15.75 24.91 17.09
CA VAL A 554 14.65 24.26 17.82
C VAL A 554 13.33 24.86 17.33
N GLY A 555 12.30 24.02 17.17
CA GLY A 555 10.96 24.49 16.82
C GLY A 555 10.46 25.52 17.84
N GLN A 556 10.06 26.69 17.35
CA GLN A 556 9.64 27.81 18.19
C GLN A 556 8.21 27.68 18.73
N LYS A 557 7.46 26.70 18.23
CA LYS A 557 6.10 26.38 18.66
C LYS A 557 5.97 24.90 18.97
N LEU A 558 4.97 24.56 19.75
CA LEU A 558 4.55 23.20 19.96
C LEU A 558 3.79 22.72 18.71
N TYR A 559 4.22 21.60 18.12
CA TYR A 559 3.56 20.99 16.97
C TYR A 559 2.57 19.94 17.46
N THR A 560 1.36 20.00 16.92
CA THR A 560 0.34 18.96 17.11
C THR A 560 0.35 18.05 15.89
N CYS A 561 0.58 16.75 16.08
CA CYS A 561 0.57 15.75 15.03
C CYS A 561 -0.60 14.79 15.26
N GLY A 562 -1.48 14.67 14.25
CA GLY A 562 -2.77 14.02 14.46
C GLY A 562 -3.61 14.75 15.49
N THR A 563 -4.35 14.00 16.29
CA THR A 563 -5.21 14.52 17.35
C THR A 563 -4.56 14.45 18.74
N ASP A 564 -3.52 13.64 18.90
CA ASP A 564 -3.01 13.16 20.20
C ASP A 564 -1.49 13.29 20.41
N TYR A 565 -0.71 13.67 19.39
CA TYR A 565 0.73 13.86 19.58
C TYR A 565 1.11 15.35 19.66
N LEU A 566 1.93 15.66 20.65
CA LEU A 566 2.56 16.96 20.84
C LEU A 566 4.07 16.81 20.68
N VAL A 567 4.71 17.66 19.84
CA VAL A 567 6.11 17.50 19.43
C VAL A 567 6.88 18.81 19.50
N ILE A 568 8.09 18.76 20.07
CA ILE A 568 9.10 19.84 20.04
C ILE A 568 10.31 19.29 19.26
N PRO A 569 10.51 19.67 18.00
CA PRO A 569 11.62 19.18 17.19
C PRO A 569 12.85 20.08 17.27
N THR A 570 14.03 19.52 16.93
CA THR A 570 15.25 20.23 16.62
C THR A 570 15.95 19.58 15.43
N VAL A 571 16.56 20.40 14.58
CA VAL A 571 17.43 19.92 13.50
C VAL A 571 18.83 19.68 14.05
N VAL A 572 19.35 18.48 13.89
CA VAL A 572 20.70 18.11 14.32
C VAL A 572 21.69 18.38 13.21
N LYS A 573 21.40 17.90 11.99
CA LYS A 573 22.33 17.95 10.88
C LYS A 573 21.62 17.82 9.54
N HIS A 574 22.15 18.51 8.52
CA HIS A 574 21.81 18.29 7.11
C HIS A 574 22.93 17.55 6.40
N THR A 575 22.60 16.45 5.72
CA THR A 575 23.55 15.71 4.90
C THR A 575 23.09 15.83 3.43
N PRO A 576 23.89 16.44 2.55
CA PRO A 576 23.53 16.60 1.15
C PRO A 576 23.43 15.25 0.44
N ALA A 577 22.69 15.18 -0.67
CA ALA A 577 22.70 14.02 -1.55
C ALA A 577 24.12 13.76 -2.07
N GLY A 578 24.45 12.51 -2.32
CA GLY A 578 25.78 12.06 -2.73
C GLY A 578 26.25 10.88 -1.89
N ILE A 579 27.54 10.71 -1.73
CA ILE A 579 28.08 9.63 -0.89
C ILE A 579 27.87 10.00 0.58
N ALA A 580 27.13 9.15 1.31
CA ALA A 580 26.90 9.34 2.73
C ALA A 580 28.23 9.41 3.50
N PRO A 581 28.46 10.39 4.37
CA PRO A 581 29.69 10.47 5.13
C PRO A 581 29.82 9.25 6.05
N LEU A 582 31.05 8.81 6.31
CA LEU A 582 31.34 7.66 7.17
C LEU A 582 30.59 7.74 8.51
N SER A 583 30.42 8.92 9.08
CA SER A 583 29.70 9.11 10.35
C SER A 583 28.23 8.68 10.29
N ALA A 584 27.59 8.78 9.11
CA ALA A 584 26.18 8.40 8.93
C ALA A 584 25.98 6.89 8.75
N VAL A 585 26.98 6.17 8.23
CA VAL A 585 26.91 4.74 7.91
C VAL A 585 27.80 3.88 8.80
N ARG A 586 28.47 4.49 9.75
CA ARG A 586 29.46 3.84 10.60
C ARG A 586 28.89 2.67 11.40
N GLU A 587 27.70 2.84 11.97
CA GLU A 587 27.05 1.80 12.79
C GLU A 587 26.69 0.58 11.93
N GLU A 588 26.20 0.78 10.72
CA GLU A 588 25.89 -0.28 9.76
C GLU A 588 27.18 -1.06 9.39
N ILE A 589 28.26 -0.34 9.06
CA ILE A 589 29.54 -0.96 8.73
C ILE A 589 30.12 -1.72 9.92
N VAL A 590 30.03 -1.16 11.12
CA VAL A 590 30.46 -1.83 12.36
C VAL A 590 29.66 -3.12 12.58
N ALA A 591 28.33 -3.07 12.43
CA ALA A 591 27.48 -4.26 12.57
C ALA A 591 27.85 -5.35 11.54
N TYR A 592 28.04 -4.97 10.28
CA TYR A 592 28.47 -5.87 9.21
C TYR A 592 29.82 -6.52 9.50
N LEU A 593 30.84 -5.73 9.82
CA LEU A 593 32.19 -6.22 10.09
C LEU A 593 32.27 -7.04 11.39
N SER A 594 31.51 -6.65 12.41
CA SER A 594 31.39 -7.43 13.66
C SER A 594 30.78 -8.80 13.39
N GLY A 595 29.67 -8.87 12.64
CA GLY A 595 29.07 -10.14 12.24
C GLY A 595 30.05 -11.03 11.49
N LYS A 596 30.77 -10.49 10.52
CA LYS A 596 31.81 -11.22 9.77
C LYS A 596 32.91 -11.77 10.70
N LYS A 597 33.44 -10.93 11.59
CA LYS A 597 34.46 -11.34 12.56
C LYS A 597 33.97 -12.40 13.54
N LYS A 598 32.72 -12.30 14.01
CA LYS A 598 32.08 -13.30 14.87
C LYS A 598 32.07 -14.66 14.18
N ALA A 599 31.57 -14.71 12.96
CA ALA A 599 31.49 -15.95 12.18
C ALA A 599 32.90 -16.54 11.90
N GLU A 600 33.86 -15.74 11.49
CA GLU A 600 35.25 -16.20 11.26
C GLU A 600 35.92 -16.68 12.55
N THR A 601 35.72 -15.97 13.67
CA THR A 601 36.28 -16.36 14.99
C THR A 601 35.68 -17.66 15.47
N LEU A 602 34.35 -17.82 15.38
CA LEU A 602 33.66 -19.04 15.76
C LEU A 602 34.12 -20.24 14.91
N ALA A 603 34.24 -20.05 13.60
CA ALA A 603 34.75 -21.10 12.71
C ALA A 603 36.15 -21.55 13.11
N LYS A 604 37.09 -20.62 13.39
CA LYS A 604 38.46 -20.93 13.88
C LYS A 604 38.44 -21.63 15.23
N ASN A 605 37.61 -21.18 16.16
CA ASN A 605 37.49 -21.81 17.50
C ASN A 605 37.00 -23.25 17.39
N LEU A 606 36.05 -23.51 16.50
CA LEU A 606 35.54 -24.86 16.23
C LEU A 606 36.57 -25.72 15.50
N GLU A 607 37.32 -25.20 14.56
CA GLU A 607 38.40 -25.90 13.88
C GLU A 607 39.48 -26.33 14.86
N ALA A 608 39.87 -25.47 15.82
CA ALA A 608 40.87 -25.77 16.85
C ALA A 608 40.46 -26.91 17.81
N LYS A 609 39.16 -27.24 17.89
CA LYS A 609 38.68 -28.36 18.72
C LYS A 609 38.87 -29.72 18.09
N HIS A 610 39.20 -29.80 16.79
CA HIS A 610 39.46 -31.03 16.05
C HIS A 610 38.42 -32.14 16.25
N LEU A 611 37.12 -31.79 16.30
CA LEU A 611 36.02 -32.70 16.47
C LEU A 611 35.91 -33.68 15.27
N ALA A 612 35.69 -34.97 15.54
CA ALA A 612 35.85 -36.02 14.53
C ALA A 612 34.54 -36.34 13.76
N SER A 613 33.39 -35.84 14.22
CA SER A 613 32.08 -36.16 13.59
C SER A 613 31.10 -34.99 13.69
N LEU A 614 30.04 -34.98 12.86
CA LEU A 614 28.95 -34.03 12.97
C LEU A 614 28.22 -34.12 14.31
N ASP A 615 28.04 -35.31 14.85
CA ASP A 615 27.39 -35.48 16.16
C ASP A 615 28.21 -34.87 17.31
N ALA A 616 29.55 -34.90 17.21
CA ALA A 616 30.42 -34.21 18.14
C ALA A 616 30.26 -32.68 18.05
N TYR A 617 30.14 -32.13 16.82
CA TYR A 617 29.85 -30.71 16.63
C TYR A 617 28.42 -30.35 17.09
N ALA A 618 27.43 -31.21 16.82
CA ALA A 618 26.05 -31.00 17.28
C ALA A 618 25.97 -30.97 18.82
N THR A 619 26.67 -31.87 19.49
CA THR A 619 26.75 -31.91 20.96
C THR A 619 27.43 -30.68 21.52
N GLU A 620 28.58 -30.30 20.95
CA GLU A 620 29.34 -29.11 21.36
C GLU A 620 28.54 -27.79 21.20
N LEU A 621 27.76 -27.73 20.15
CA LEU A 621 26.96 -26.52 19.78
C LEU A 621 25.53 -26.56 20.29
N GLN A 622 25.14 -27.63 21.02
CA GLN A 622 23.79 -27.85 21.53
C GLN A 622 22.70 -27.73 20.44
N THR A 623 22.99 -28.30 19.28
CA THR A 623 22.11 -28.27 18.09
C THR A 623 21.91 -29.72 17.57
N LYS A 624 21.26 -29.84 16.41
CA LYS A 624 21.00 -31.14 15.78
C LYS A 624 21.71 -31.19 14.43
N VAL A 625 22.04 -32.41 13.99
CA VAL A 625 22.44 -32.66 12.61
C VAL A 625 21.21 -32.58 11.73
N ASP A 626 21.27 -31.75 10.70
CA ASP A 626 20.24 -31.61 9.67
C ASP A 626 20.72 -32.22 8.35
N THR A 627 19.79 -32.51 7.42
CA THR A 627 20.13 -33.11 6.13
C THR A 627 19.43 -32.35 5.01
N LEU A 628 20.20 -31.83 4.06
CA LEU A 628 19.71 -31.22 2.84
C LEU A 628 19.96 -32.15 1.66
N VAL A 629 18.95 -32.31 0.81
CA VAL A 629 19.01 -33.15 -0.39
C VAL A 629 19.10 -32.31 -1.66
N ASP A 630 19.50 -32.90 -2.77
CA ASP A 630 19.62 -32.23 -4.09
C ASP A 630 20.51 -30.98 -4.11
N VAL A 631 21.54 -30.97 -3.25
CA VAL A 631 22.51 -29.88 -3.21
C VAL A 631 23.46 -29.99 -4.41
N ASN A 632 23.61 -28.90 -5.15
CA ASN A 632 24.55 -28.74 -6.25
C ASN A 632 25.10 -27.29 -6.26
N TYR A 633 25.83 -26.89 -7.30
CA TYR A 633 26.35 -25.52 -7.40
C TYR A 633 25.27 -24.46 -7.62
N ILE A 634 24.05 -24.86 -7.99
CA ILE A 634 22.93 -23.94 -8.14
C ILE A 634 22.38 -23.58 -6.76
N VAL A 635 22.53 -22.31 -6.37
CA VAL A 635 21.97 -21.81 -5.11
C VAL A 635 20.45 -21.87 -5.14
N ARG A 636 19.85 -22.55 -4.17
CA ARG A 636 18.40 -22.68 -4.02
C ARG A 636 17.95 -22.15 -2.64
N GLY A 637 16.84 -21.47 -2.63
CA GLY A 637 16.27 -20.95 -1.39
C GLY A 637 17.14 -19.89 -0.71
N SER A 638 17.25 -19.95 0.59
CA SER A 638 18.00 -19.00 1.44
C SER A 638 19.43 -19.46 1.77
N GLU A 639 19.88 -20.61 1.24
CA GLU A 639 21.19 -21.11 1.56
C GLU A 639 22.30 -20.21 0.96
N PRO A 640 23.37 -19.90 1.71
CA PRO A 640 24.46 -19.08 1.20
C PRO A 640 25.24 -19.78 0.08
N ALA A 641 25.71 -19.04 -0.90
CA ALA A 641 26.55 -19.59 -1.99
C ALA A 641 27.81 -20.30 -1.48
N THR A 642 28.38 -19.84 -0.36
CA THR A 642 29.51 -20.48 0.33
C THR A 642 29.19 -21.91 0.73
N PHE A 643 27.95 -22.16 1.23
CA PHE A 643 27.49 -23.51 1.57
C PHE A 643 27.56 -24.43 0.35
N ASN A 644 26.98 -24.03 -0.78
CA ASN A 644 27.00 -24.84 -2.01
C ASN A 644 28.44 -25.14 -2.47
N GLY A 645 29.32 -24.14 -2.42
CA GLY A 645 30.73 -24.32 -2.76
C GLY A 645 31.43 -25.38 -1.88
N VAL A 646 31.27 -25.26 -0.56
CA VAL A 646 31.86 -26.22 0.39
C VAL A 646 31.23 -27.61 0.26
N ALA A 647 29.90 -27.69 0.09
CA ALA A 647 29.19 -28.96 -0.06
C ALA A 647 29.65 -29.74 -1.29
N MET A 648 29.91 -29.07 -2.40
CA MET A 648 30.29 -29.70 -3.66
C MET A 648 31.80 -30.00 -3.75
N THR A 649 32.64 -29.26 -3.02
CA THR A 649 34.11 -29.49 -3.03
C THR A 649 34.58 -30.43 -1.93
N THR A 650 33.79 -30.64 -0.86
CA THR A 650 34.13 -31.60 0.20
C THR A 650 34.02 -33.02 -0.35
N PRO A 651 35.07 -33.89 -0.20
CA PRO A 651 35.01 -35.26 -0.65
C PRO A 651 33.88 -36.05 0.03
N MET A 652 33.27 -37.00 -0.68
CA MET A 652 32.20 -37.87 -0.16
C MET A 652 32.61 -38.56 1.14
N GLY A 653 31.74 -38.51 2.14
CA GLY A 653 31.96 -39.13 3.46
C GLY A 653 33.00 -38.40 4.33
N LYS A 654 33.59 -37.30 3.86
CA LYS A 654 34.55 -36.51 4.65
C LYS A 654 33.84 -35.31 5.29
N LEU A 655 34.30 -34.99 6.49
CA LEU A 655 33.86 -33.80 7.22
C LEU A 655 34.53 -32.54 6.63
N SER A 656 33.77 -31.46 6.42
CA SER A 656 34.37 -30.16 6.06
C SER A 656 35.06 -29.55 7.27
N LYS A 657 35.96 -28.59 7.05
CA LYS A 657 36.33 -27.65 8.10
C LYS A 657 35.13 -26.80 8.48
N PRO A 658 35.04 -26.33 9.75
CA PRO A 658 34.10 -25.28 10.11
C PRO A 658 34.33 -24.04 9.23
N PHE A 659 33.27 -23.45 8.71
CA PHE A 659 33.35 -22.26 7.85
C PHE A 659 32.23 -21.28 8.15
N ALA A 660 32.53 -19.99 7.98
CA ALA A 660 31.53 -18.94 8.00
C ALA A 660 30.68 -19.02 6.72
N ALA A 661 29.44 -19.42 6.83
CA ALA A 661 28.51 -19.50 5.70
C ALA A 661 28.06 -18.10 5.25
N ASN A 662 27.80 -17.22 6.22
CA ASN A 662 27.54 -15.81 6.07
C ASN A 662 27.99 -15.04 7.33
N ASN A 663 27.62 -13.77 7.48
CA ASN A 663 28.01 -12.96 8.65
C ASN A 663 27.30 -13.36 9.96
N ALA A 664 26.32 -14.25 9.91
CA ALA A 664 25.50 -14.65 11.06
C ALA A 664 25.65 -16.10 11.43
N GLU A 665 26.17 -16.95 10.51
CA GLU A 665 26.14 -18.42 10.67
C GLU A 665 27.47 -19.06 10.37
N VAL A 666 27.78 -20.09 11.15
CA VAL A 666 28.90 -21.01 10.93
C VAL A 666 28.33 -22.40 10.69
N MET A 667 28.90 -23.12 9.74
CA MET A 667 28.49 -24.47 9.37
C MET A 667 29.66 -25.43 9.35
N VAL A 668 29.34 -26.72 9.60
CA VAL A 668 30.18 -27.88 9.34
C VAL A 668 29.32 -28.88 8.59
N LEU A 669 29.81 -29.47 7.54
CA LEU A 669 29.03 -30.38 6.73
C LEU A 669 29.79 -31.65 6.32
N GLN A 670 29.03 -32.65 5.91
CA GLN A 670 29.53 -33.94 5.40
C GLN A 670 28.63 -34.39 4.25
N PRO A 671 29.14 -34.53 3.02
CA PRO A 671 28.42 -35.15 1.93
C PRO A 671 28.19 -36.64 2.24
N VAL A 672 26.94 -37.11 2.34
CA VAL A 672 26.57 -38.46 2.76
C VAL A 672 26.08 -39.34 1.62
N ALA A 673 25.54 -38.77 0.57
CA ALA A 673 25.12 -39.46 -0.64
C ALA A 673 25.27 -38.57 -1.87
N ALA A 674 25.42 -39.21 -3.03
CA ALA A 674 25.43 -38.56 -4.31
C ALA A 674 24.48 -39.25 -5.27
N THR A 675 23.73 -38.46 -6.03
CA THR A 675 22.81 -38.95 -7.06
C THR A 675 23.25 -38.38 -8.41
N PRO A 676 23.48 -39.22 -9.43
CA PRO A 676 23.79 -38.72 -10.76
C PRO A 676 22.69 -37.79 -11.27
N ASN A 677 23.08 -36.65 -11.81
CA ASN A 677 22.14 -35.71 -12.40
C ASN A 677 21.67 -36.17 -13.77
N ASP A 678 20.37 -35.98 -14.09
CA ASP A 678 19.89 -36.01 -15.46
C ASP A 678 20.36 -34.72 -16.18
N PRO A 679 21.23 -34.81 -17.21
CA PRO A 679 21.74 -33.64 -17.91
C PRO A 679 20.64 -32.78 -18.53
N ALA A 680 19.53 -33.38 -18.98
CA ALA A 680 18.42 -32.65 -19.58
C ALA A 680 17.66 -31.81 -18.54
N ALA A 681 17.38 -32.39 -17.37
CA ALA A 681 16.70 -31.72 -16.27
C ALA A 681 17.55 -30.56 -15.71
N VAL A 682 18.86 -30.80 -15.52
CA VAL A 682 19.80 -29.77 -15.03
C VAL A 682 19.95 -28.64 -16.06
N SER A 683 20.06 -28.97 -17.36
CA SER A 683 20.12 -27.93 -18.40
C SER A 683 18.88 -27.05 -18.45
N ALA A 684 17.69 -27.64 -18.33
CA ALA A 684 16.43 -26.89 -18.24
C ALA A 684 16.41 -25.96 -17.00
N GLN A 685 16.88 -26.44 -15.85
CA GLN A 685 16.97 -25.67 -14.62
C GLN A 685 17.95 -24.48 -14.75
N ILE A 686 19.14 -24.68 -15.31
CA ILE A 686 20.12 -23.63 -15.57
C ILE A 686 19.54 -22.57 -16.48
N LYS A 687 18.83 -22.98 -17.54
CA LYS A 687 18.16 -22.05 -18.45
C LYS A 687 17.12 -21.19 -17.72
N GLN A 688 16.34 -21.77 -16.83
CA GLN A 688 15.39 -21.02 -16.01
C GLN A 688 16.10 -20.04 -15.05
N GLN A 689 17.19 -20.48 -14.42
CA GLN A 689 17.99 -19.62 -13.55
C GLN A 689 18.63 -18.48 -14.34
N GLU A 690 19.21 -18.77 -15.52
CA GLU A 690 19.79 -17.77 -16.42
C GLU A 690 18.77 -16.70 -16.80
N LEU A 691 17.54 -17.11 -17.16
CA LEU A 691 16.44 -16.19 -17.46
C LEU A 691 16.06 -15.33 -16.23
N GLY A 692 16.00 -15.93 -15.05
CA GLY A 692 15.75 -15.22 -13.79
C GLY A 692 16.82 -14.19 -13.48
N LEU A 693 18.09 -14.58 -13.53
CA LEU A 693 19.23 -13.71 -13.31
C LEU A 693 19.36 -12.62 -14.38
N ALA A 694 19.08 -12.94 -15.64
CA ALA A 694 19.07 -11.96 -16.73
C ALA A 694 18.01 -10.87 -16.52
N ARG A 695 16.81 -11.24 -16.03
CA ARG A 695 15.78 -10.27 -15.64
C ARG A 695 16.24 -9.41 -14.46
N GLN A 696 16.77 -10.03 -13.41
CA GLN A 696 17.28 -9.31 -12.24
C GLN A 696 18.40 -8.35 -12.62
N TYR A 697 19.32 -8.77 -13.47
CA TYR A 697 20.38 -7.93 -14.03
C TYR A 697 19.81 -6.72 -14.76
N SER A 698 18.80 -6.92 -15.60
CA SER A 698 18.14 -5.84 -16.35
C SER A 698 17.54 -4.79 -15.39
N TYR A 699 16.87 -5.22 -14.33
CA TYR A 699 16.34 -4.31 -13.33
C TYR A 699 17.43 -3.57 -12.56
N ARG A 700 18.51 -4.26 -12.18
CA ARG A 700 19.67 -3.63 -11.50
C ARG A 700 20.35 -2.57 -12.36
N VAL A 701 20.57 -2.86 -13.65
CA VAL A 701 21.17 -1.89 -14.58
C VAL A 701 20.30 -0.64 -14.69
N PHE A 702 18.98 -0.81 -14.84
CA PHE A 702 18.05 0.31 -14.91
C PHE A 702 17.96 1.08 -13.56
N ALA A 703 17.90 0.37 -12.43
CA ALA A 703 17.93 0.99 -11.11
C ALA A 703 19.22 1.79 -10.85
N ASN A 704 20.37 1.24 -11.24
CA ASN A 704 21.65 1.96 -11.14
C ASN A 704 21.68 3.21 -12.03
N PHE A 705 21.05 3.17 -13.21
CA PHE A 705 20.92 4.36 -14.02
C PHE A 705 20.12 5.44 -13.29
N ILE A 706 18.96 5.08 -12.71
CA ILE A 706 18.13 5.99 -11.91
C ILE A 706 18.93 6.56 -10.73
N GLN A 707 19.69 5.73 -10.01
CA GLN A 707 20.51 6.18 -8.87
C GLN A 707 21.60 7.20 -9.26
N ASN A 708 22.00 7.22 -10.53
CA ASN A 708 23.01 8.15 -11.03
C ASN A 708 22.42 9.46 -11.58
N LEU A 709 21.10 9.59 -11.71
CA LEU A 709 20.46 10.82 -12.09
C LEU A 709 20.65 11.90 -11.02
N LYS A 710 20.84 13.13 -11.45
CA LYS A 710 20.87 14.29 -10.55
C LYS A 710 19.45 14.73 -10.27
N ILE A 711 18.90 14.33 -9.13
CA ILE A 711 17.53 14.66 -8.73
C ILE A 711 17.56 15.78 -7.69
N LYS A 712 16.84 16.85 -7.96
CA LYS A 712 16.55 17.91 -7.01
C LYS A 712 15.06 17.91 -6.71
N ASP A 713 14.72 17.46 -5.50
CA ASP A 713 13.36 17.34 -5.02
C ASP A 713 13.00 18.55 -4.15
N ASN A 714 12.16 19.43 -4.68
CA ASN A 714 11.70 20.63 -3.99
C ASN A 714 10.29 20.46 -3.39
N ARG A 715 9.68 19.29 -3.51
CA ARG A 715 8.30 19.02 -3.04
C ARG A 715 8.10 19.34 -1.56
N GLY A 716 9.09 19.12 -0.72
CA GLY A 716 9.04 19.46 0.71
C GLY A 716 8.77 20.95 1.01
N ARG A 717 8.82 21.84 0.00
CA ARG A 717 8.49 23.26 0.15
C ARG A 717 7.01 23.55 -0.09
N PHE A 718 6.31 22.63 -0.77
CA PHE A 718 4.94 22.85 -1.26
C PHE A 718 3.93 21.89 -0.63
N TYR A 719 4.38 20.70 -0.25
CA TYR A 719 3.52 19.62 0.23
C TYR A 719 3.92 19.12 1.62
#